data_a5825038f7ad27cb29cefdded73251fd
#
_entry.id   a5825038f7ad27cb29cefdded73251fd
#
_cell.length_a   1.000
_cell.length_b   1.000
_cell.length_c   1.000
_cell.angle_alpha   90.00
_cell.angle_beta   90.00
_cell.angle_gamma   90.00
#
_symmetry.space_group_name_H-M   'P 1'
#
loop_
_entity.id
_entity.type
_entity.pdbx_description
1 polymer ?
#
loop_
_entity_poly.entity_id
_entity_poly.type
_entity_poly.pdbx_seq_one_letter_code
_entity_poly.pdbx_strand_id
1 'polypeptide(L)'
;MRCSSASNHVLLFILLLSGALFSTSALAQEPTTSDSTVTYPAEFFAQYEPFSVNDMLDRIPGISVARGNSGGGDGGPGSSSGANRRGLGLGGDQILINGRRTTGKENEGNSQLSRIPANQVQYIEIIRGTSGNLDVRGGSQVINIVLLEAESSSSIAYEINADHLHDGELKPGGKVSLTGQRGALDYLFSAESEPRWERRKGFENSFLVDGTPNDNVSRVTTTDSQPLVFSANLGYEFGVNDIAHINAQYEDADAPFIGERTIFNFVNTPRKDIVQFDDNNNSSEFWEIGGDYEHTFANSARWKTLFIVNQKEDDNLRERFDIGANSRELDLFLTNFNRYQERIIRSSYSFAFAGSQNLEFGIERAQTILDSSLQLGLLSGLGIASQVFGGLPEVNDANATVEETRYESFIIHNLQINSRMSLESTLIVETSEISQSGDVNKKRDFDFIRPKVDYRFDITPSLQFRATVQKDVSQLSFNDFTANTNSADDDQNTIAGNPELRQEQSWRYDLNLEYRFNDDNGVISSNIYYHDLEDVIDRVDVSTETTIQSANGNIGDGERYGLSLNGSLRLNVIDQPGILVTAGLNLESSSVADPFLGIDRRLNRQGRGDYSLGLRHDMPQRNVNYGFTYRNSILDGRKVFDIDRIESYNSDPFSILFIEYQGFEGMTLRFEASNPHESERCRVRLRYSGGTIATGALSEIEDSCSHAGEKYAIKIRGTF
;
A
#
# COMPACT_ATOMS: atom_id res chain seq x y z
N MET A 1 33.87 -6.01 3.52
CA MET A 1 34.37 -5.50 2.24
C MET A 1 34.38 -6.61 1.19
N ARG A 2 33.29 -6.79 0.50
CA ARG A 2 33.30 -7.49 -0.80
C ARG A 2 32.48 -6.64 -1.77
N CYS A 3 33.18 -5.84 -2.61
CA CYS A 3 32.59 -5.22 -3.78
C CYS A 3 32.37 -6.31 -4.83
N SER A 4 31.12 -6.65 -5.13
CA SER A 4 30.77 -7.41 -6.31
C SER A 4 30.47 -6.46 -7.45
N SER A 5 31.23 -6.58 -8.52
CA SER A 5 31.16 -5.80 -9.75
C SER A 5 29.96 -6.22 -10.60
N ALA A 6 28.82 -5.59 -10.41
CA ALA A 6 27.63 -5.80 -11.24
C ALA A 6 27.24 -4.57 -12.09
N SER A 7 28.22 -3.67 -12.37
CA SER A 7 27.90 -2.33 -12.90
C SER A 7 27.85 -2.20 -14.43
N ASN A 8 28.14 -3.25 -15.22
CA ASN A 8 28.33 -3.09 -16.67
C ASN A 8 27.27 -3.69 -17.60
N HIS A 9 26.22 -4.32 -17.09
CA HIS A 9 25.21 -4.96 -17.96
C HIS A 9 23.90 -4.18 -18.12
N VAL A 10 23.66 -3.17 -17.30
CA VAL A 10 22.40 -2.39 -17.34
C VAL A 10 22.39 -1.37 -18.49
N LEU A 11 23.55 -0.85 -18.90
CA LEU A 11 23.62 0.14 -19.98
C LEU A 11 23.35 -0.45 -21.38
N LEU A 12 23.52 -1.76 -21.57
CA LEU A 12 23.35 -2.39 -22.89
C LEU A 12 21.87 -2.63 -23.25
N PHE A 13 20.98 -2.72 -22.26
CA PHE A 13 19.55 -2.97 -22.49
C PHE A 13 18.77 -1.70 -22.85
N ILE A 14 19.20 -0.53 -22.39
CA ILE A 14 18.60 0.76 -22.71
C ILE A 14 18.88 1.17 -24.16
N LEU A 15 20.03 0.78 -24.72
CA LEU A 15 20.41 1.08 -26.11
C LEU A 15 19.70 0.19 -27.16
N LEU A 16 19.16 -0.96 -26.77
CA LEU A 16 18.40 -1.84 -27.67
C LEU A 16 16.94 -1.42 -27.87
N LEU A 17 16.33 -0.66 -26.94
CA LEU A 17 14.98 -0.14 -27.09
C LEU A 17 14.88 1.11 -27.99
N SER A 18 15.98 1.84 -28.19
CA SER A 18 15.99 3.06 -29.00
C SER A 18 16.15 2.86 -30.50
N GLY A 19 16.44 1.63 -30.97
CA GLY A 19 16.73 1.30 -32.36
C GLY A 19 15.54 0.80 -33.21
N ALA A 20 14.37 0.52 -32.63
CA ALA A 20 13.26 -0.19 -33.29
C ALA A 20 12.12 0.72 -33.80
N LEU A 21 12.33 2.02 -33.93
CA LEU A 21 11.24 3.00 -34.17
C LEU A 21 10.94 3.31 -35.64
N PHE A 22 11.48 2.61 -36.62
CA PHE A 22 11.12 2.84 -38.04
C PHE A 22 11.04 1.55 -38.87
N SER A 23 9.82 1.07 -39.15
CA SER A 23 9.44 0.51 -40.49
C SER A 23 7.95 0.10 -40.53
N THR A 24 7.25 0.79 -41.39
CA THR A 24 6.26 0.44 -42.42
C THR A 24 5.00 -0.37 -42.13
N SER A 25 3.93 0.28 -42.44
CA SER A 25 2.50 -0.05 -42.64
C SER A 25 2.17 -1.42 -43.26
N ALA A 26 1.25 -2.15 -42.66
CA ALA A 26 0.35 -3.06 -43.34
C ALA A 26 -1.08 -2.80 -42.81
N LEU A 27 -2.02 -2.61 -43.74
CA LEU A 27 -3.42 -2.31 -43.50
C LEU A 27 -4.15 -3.54 -42.97
N ALA A 28 -4.69 -3.47 -41.81
CA ALA A 28 -5.72 -4.35 -41.30
C ALA A 28 -6.84 -3.52 -40.63
N GLN A 29 -8.06 -3.97 -40.81
CA GLN A 29 -9.32 -3.33 -40.52
C GLN A 29 -9.44 -2.88 -39.06
N GLU A 30 -9.68 -1.57 -38.83
CA GLU A 30 -9.79 -0.94 -37.54
C GLU A 30 -11.07 -1.36 -36.79
N PRO A 31 -11.01 -1.71 -35.51
CA PRO A 31 -12.17 -1.64 -34.62
C PRO A 31 -12.53 -0.18 -34.39
N THR A 32 -13.81 0.16 -34.44
CA THR A 32 -14.36 1.50 -34.15
C THR A 32 -14.17 1.81 -32.67
N THR A 33 -13.06 2.41 -32.30
CA THR A 33 -12.78 2.95 -30.97
C THR A 33 -13.16 4.42 -30.94
N SER A 34 -13.95 4.82 -29.94
CA SER A 34 -13.94 6.21 -29.50
C SER A 34 -12.57 6.52 -28.95
N ASP A 35 -11.93 7.60 -29.36
CA ASP A 35 -10.50 7.90 -29.20
C ASP A 35 -9.89 7.81 -27.77
N SER A 36 -10.67 7.50 -26.73
CA SER A 36 -10.21 7.49 -25.33
C SER A 36 -10.50 6.20 -24.54
N THR A 37 -11.19 5.24 -25.11
CA THR A 37 -11.59 4.00 -24.42
C THR A 37 -11.16 2.78 -25.23
N VAL A 38 -10.48 1.84 -24.56
CA VAL A 38 -10.14 0.54 -25.13
C VAL A 38 -11.00 -0.52 -24.47
N THR A 39 -11.75 -1.29 -25.25
CA THR A 39 -12.64 -2.34 -24.75
C THR A 39 -12.09 -3.72 -25.07
N TYR A 40 -11.94 -4.54 -24.03
CA TYR A 40 -11.53 -5.93 -24.12
C TYR A 40 -12.75 -6.82 -23.87
N PRO A 41 -13.36 -7.41 -24.91
CA PRO A 41 -14.51 -8.30 -24.74
C PRO A 41 -14.11 -9.62 -24.06
N ALA A 42 -15.07 -10.31 -23.45
CA ALA A 42 -14.81 -11.59 -22.77
C ALA A 42 -14.14 -12.62 -23.68
N GLU A 43 -14.45 -12.62 -24.98
CA GLU A 43 -13.90 -13.50 -26.01
C GLU A 43 -12.37 -13.32 -26.17
N PHE A 44 -11.84 -12.12 -25.94
CA PHE A 44 -10.40 -11.86 -25.94
C PHE A 44 -9.69 -12.71 -24.89
N PHE A 45 -10.32 -12.89 -23.74
CA PHE A 45 -9.77 -13.63 -22.61
C PHE A 45 -10.07 -15.13 -22.66
N ALA A 46 -11.09 -15.56 -23.42
CA ALA A 46 -11.53 -16.95 -23.44
C ALA A 46 -10.40 -17.97 -23.75
N GLN A 47 -9.47 -17.57 -24.64
CA GLN A 47 -8.31 -18.39 -24.98
C GLN A 47 -7.34 -18.63 -23.82
N TYR A 48 -7.39 -17.80 -22.78
CA TYR A 48 -6.48 -17.85 -21.62
C TYR A 48 -7.12 -18.49 -20.38
N GLU A 49 -8.40 -18.83 -20.45
CA GLU A 49 -9.20 -19.43 -19.36
C GLU A 49 -8.94 -18.73 -18.00
N PRO A 50 -9.11 -17.40 -17.89
CA PRO A 50 -8.87 -16.70 -16.64
C PRO A 50 -9.86 -17.17 -15.57
N PHE A 51 -9.38 -17.26 -14.32
CA PHE A 51 -10.21 -17.64 -13.18
C PHE A 51 -11.01 -16.45 -12.64
N SER A 52 -10.36 -15.29 -12.51
CA SER A 52 -10.93 -14.08 -11.93
C SER A 52 -10.67 -12.85 -12.80
N VAL A 53 -11.29 -11.74 -12.44
CA VAL A 53 -11.01 -10.44 -13.06
C VAL A 53 -9.54 -10.06 -12.93
N ASN A 54 -8.89 -10.39 -11.81
CA ASN A 54 -7.45 -10.17 -11.65
C ASN A 54 -6.64 -10.88 -12.75
N ASP A 55 -6.97 -12.14 -13.03
CA ASP A 55 -6.30 -12.89 -14.10
C ASP A 55 -6.55 -12.29 -15.49
N MET A 56 -7.73 -11.69 -15.71
CA MET A 56 -8.02 -10.94 -16.96
C MET A 56 -7.15 -9.70 -17.07
N LEU A 57 -7.07 -8.91 -15.99
CA LEU A 57 -6.30 -7.66 -15.94
C LEU A 57 -4.79 -7.91 -16.12
N ASP A 58 -4.27 -9.00 -15.60
CA ASP A 58 -2.85 -9.39 -15.77
C ASP A 58 -2.48 -9.66 -17.24
N ARG A 59 -3.47 -9.82 -18.10
CA ARG A 59 -3.28 -10.02 -19.54
C ARG A 59 -3.47 -8.76 -20.38
N ILE A 60 -3.90 -7.66 -19.75
CA ILE A 60 -4.04 -6.36 -20.41
C ILE A 60 -2.73 -5.58 -20.31
N PRO A 61 -2.11 -5.20 -21.43
CA PRO A 61 -0.90 -4.40 -21.41
C PRO A 61 -1.08 -3.07 -20.64
N GLY A 62 -0.13 -2.74 -19.76
CA GLY A 62 -0.14 -1.51 -18.96
C GLY A 62 -0.86 -1.61 -17.61
N ILE A 63 -1.74 -2.59 -17.41
CA ILE A 63 -2.49 -2.72 -16.15
C ILE A 63 -1.66 -3.38 -15.04
N SER A 64 -0.94 -4.45 -15.34
CA SER A 64 -0.12 -5.16 -14.35
C SER A 64 0.97 -4.28 -13.72
N VAL A 65 1.52 -3.35 -14.49
CA VAL A 65 2.54 -2.41 -14.02
C VAL A 65 1.91 -1.31 -13.15
N ALA A 66 0.78 -0.77 -13.56
CA ALA A 66 0.03 0.23 -12.80
C ALA A 66 -0.37 -0.32 -11.41
N ARG A 67 -0.82 -1.58 -11.33
CA ARG A 67 -1.16 -2.27 -10.08
C ARG A 67 0.06 -2.59 -9.21
N GLY A 68 1.19 -2.93 -9.81
CA GLY A 68 2.45 -3.17 -9.10
C GLY A 68 3.03 -1.92 -8.45
N ASN A 69 2.82 -0.74 -9.04
CA ASN A 69 3.24 0.55 -8.49
C ASN A 69 2.30 1.09 -7.39
N SER A 70 1.00 0.81 -7.46
CA SER A 70 0.07 1.21 -6.39
C SER A 70 0.25 0.41 -5.09
N GLY A 71 0.90 -0.76 -5.12
CA GLY A 71 1.28 -1.54 -3.94
C GLY A 71 2.67 -1.23 -3.35
N GLY A 72 3.42 -0.30 -3.95
CA GLY A 72 4.80 0.02 -3.59
C GLY A 72 5.02 1.34 -2.86
N GLY A 73 3.97 1.96 -2.35
CA GLY A 73 4.14 3.06 -1.38
C GLY A 73 4.74 2.50 -0.09
N ASP A 74 5.95 2.93 0.21
CA ASP A 74 6.71 2.61 1.41
C ASP A 74 5.96 3.06 2.68
N GLY A 75 4.99 2.25 3.08
CA GLY A 75 4.48 2.31 4.42
C GLY A 75 5.48 1.62 5.32
N GLY A 76 6.16 2.37 6.20
CA GLY A 76 6.85 1.78 7.33
C GLY A 76 5.90 0.92 8.17
N PRO A 77 6.39 0.12 9.14
CA PRO A 77 5.52 -0.69 9.97
C PRO A 77 4.47 0.21 10.63
N GLY A 78 3.21 0.07 10.20
CA GLY A 78 2.06 0.89 10.62
C GLY A 78 1.29 1.61 9.51
N SER A 79 1.74 1.62 8.25
CA SER A 79 0.93 2.17 7.16
C SER A 79 0.08 1.07 6.51
N SER A 80 -1.10 0.84 7.04
CA SER A 80 -2.15 0.14 6.31
C SER A 80 -2.54 0.99 5.09
N SER A 81 -2.53 0.43 3.91
CA SER A 81 -2.71 1.13 2.62
C SER A 81 -4.07 1.82 2.43
N GLY A 82 -5.06 1.50 3.25
CA GLY A 82 -6.40 2.10 3.23
C GLY A 82 -6.63 3.17 4.29
N ALA A 83 -6.11 2.97 5.51
CA ALA A 83 -6.38 3.81 6.68
C ALA A 83 -5.78 5.23 6.58
N ASN A 84 -4.77 5.45 5.73
CA ASN A 84 -4.08 6.73 5.61
C ASN A 84 -4.61 7.65 4.50
N ARG A 85 -5.72 7.29 3.85
CA ARG A 85 -6.35 8.16 2.86
C ARG A 85 -7.27 9.16 3.55
N ARG A 86 -6.98 10.46 3.37
CA ARG A 86 -7.84 11.53 3.86
C ARG A 86 -9.19 11.50 3.14
N GLY A 87 -10.27 11.22 3.87
CA GLY A 87 -11.62 11.08 3.32
C GLY A 87 -11.74 9.97 2.27
N LEU A 88 -12.62 10.16 1.30
CA LEU A 88 -12.83 9.21 0.18
C LEU A 88 -11.85 9.40 -0.98
N GLY A 89 -10.86 10.27 -0.82
CA GLY A 89 -9.79 10.52 -1.78
C GLY A 89 -10.25 11.07 -3.14
N LEU A 90 -9.39 11.84 -3.78
CA LEU A 90 -9.61 12.42 -5.13
C LEU A 90 -8.51 12.00 -6.12
N GLY A 91 -7.92 10.85 -6.01
CA GLY A 91 -6.86 10.47 -6.93
C GLY A 91 -6.41 9.03 -6.82
N GLY A 92 -5.91 8.49 -7.91
CA GLY A 92 -5.40 7.13 -8.07
C GLY A 92 -6.11 6.42 -9.22
N ASP A 93 -5.63 5.26 -9.60
CA ASP A 93 -6.31 4.41 -10.56
C ASP A 93 -7.68 4.02 -10.00
N GLN A 94 -8.72 4.25 -10.79
CA GLN A 94 -10.09 4.01 -10.36
C GLN A 94 -10.60 2.73 -11.00
N ILE A 95 -11.12 1.85 -10.16
CA ILE A 95 -11.78 0.63 -10.60
C ILE A 95 -13.28 0.84 -10.43
N LEU A 96 -14.00 0.63 -11.50
CA LEU A 96 -15.46 0.67 -11.54
C LEU A 96 -15.99 -0.72 -11.83
N ILE A 97 -17.12 -1.05 -11.22
CA ILE A 97 -17.91 -2.23 -11.56
C ILE A 97 -19.24 -1.71 -12.08
N ASN A 98 -19.60 -2.07 -13.33
CA ASN A 98 -20.78 -1.56 -14.04
C ASN A 98 -20.84 -0.02 -14.06
N GLY A 99 -19.67 0.64 -14.27
CA GLY A 99 -19.57 2.10 -14.34
C GLY A 99 -19.58 2.82 -13.01
N ARG A 100 -19.52 2.13 -11.88
CA ARG A 100 -19.66 2.67 -10.51
C ARG A 100 -18.52 2.29 -9.60
N ARG A 101 -18.16 3.19 -8.71
CA ARG A 101 -17.19 2.91 -7.63
C ARG A 101 -17.86 2.14 -6.52
N THR A 102 -17.15 1.16 -5.99
CA THR A 102 -17.54 0.51 -4.73
C THR A 102 -17.29 1.47 -3.57
N THR A 103 -18.25 1.57 -2.66
CA THR A 103 -18.18 2.43 -1.48
C THR A 103 -17.55 1.67 -0.33
N GLY A 104 -16.30 1.92 -0.04
CA GLY A 104 -15.51 1.30 1.04
C GLY A 104 -14.08 1.82 1.01
N LYS A 105 -13.34 1.65 2.09
CA LYS A 105 -11.91 1.91 2.16
C LYS A 105 -11.09 0.64 1.99
N GLU A 106 -11.47 -0.43 2.69
CA GLU A 106 -10.81 -1.73 2.63
C GLU A 106 -11.53 -2.67 1.64
N ASN A 107 -12.86 -2.59 1.54
CA ASN A 107 -13.65 -3.34 0.56
C ASN A 107 -13.86 -2.53 -0.74
N GLU A 108 -12.83 -1.86 -1.22
CA GLU A 108 -12.88 -1.12 -2.48
C GLU A 108 -12.69 -2.02 -3.71
N GLY A 109 -12.89 -1.45 -4.92
CA GLY A 109 -12.87 -2.19 -6.18
C GLY A 109 -11.65 -3.11 -6.36
N ASN A 110 -10.47 -2.70 -5.90
CA ASN A 110 -9.24 -3.49 -6.01
C ASN A 110 -9.30 -4.81 -5.22
N SER A 111 -9.86 -4.79 -4.01
CA SER A 111 -10.01 -6.00 -3.19
C SER A 111 -11.05 -6.97 -3.76
N GLN A 112 -12.01 -6.46 -4.54
CA GLN A 112 -13.06 -7.27 -5.14
C GLN A 112 -12.63 -8.02 -6.40
N LEU A 113 -11.59 -7.55 -7.12
CA LEU A 113 -11.18 -8.12 -8.41
C LEU A 113 -10.82 -9.61 -8.35
N SER A 114 -10.26 -10.06 -7.25
CA SER A 114 -9.93 -11.47 -7.03
C SER A 114 -11.14 -12.33 -6.69
N ARG A 115 -12.26 -11.70 -6.31
CA ARG A 115 -13.51 -12.34 -5.87
C ARG A 115 -14.53 -12.45 -6.99
N ILE A 116 -14.40 -11.65 -8.06
CA ILE A 116 -15.28 -11.68 -9.24
C ILE A 116 -14.77 -12.73 -10.22
N PRO A 117 -15.54 -13.80 -10.49
CA PRO A 117 -15.16 -14.79 -11.47
C PRO A 117 -15.14 -14.22 -12.90
N ALA A 118 -14.16 -14.63 -13.70
CA ALA A 118 -14.00 -14.15 -15.08
C ALA A 118 -15.21 -14.46 -15.97
N ASN A 119 -15.94 -15.55 -15.72
CA ASN A 119 -17.12 -15.94 -16.46
C ASN A 119 -18.36 -15.03 -16.22
N GLN A 120 -18.28 -14.12 -15.26
CA GLN A 120 -19.31 -13.10 -15.00
C GLN A 120 -19.02 -11.78 -15.73
N VAL A 121 -17.88 -11.65 -16.40
CA VAL A 121 -17.46 -10.42 -17.08
C VAL A 121 -17.95 -10.46 -18.52
N GLN A 122 -18.61 -9.39 -18.95
CA GLN A 122 -18.99 -9.16 -20.34
C GLN A 122 -17.84 -8.54 -21.14
N TYR A 123 -17.23 -7.49 -20.58
CA TYR A 123 -16.04 -6.82 -21.12
C TYR A 123 -15.36 -5.97 -20.05
N ILE A 124 -14.11 -5.62 -20.31
CA ILE A 124 -13.33 -4.67 -19.50
C ILE A 124 -13.02 -3.46 -20.36
N GLU A 125 -13.29 -2.27 -19.86
CA GLU A 125 -12.97 -0.99 -20.51
C GLU A 125 -11.82 -0.31 -19.78
N ILE A 126 -10.84 0.13 -20.54
CA ILE A 126 -9.77 0.98 -20.07
C ILE A 126 -10.03 2.39 -20.59
N ILE A 127 -10.42 3.27 -19.67
CA ILE A 127 -10.83 4.65 -20.00
C ILE A 127 -9.69 5.58 -19.60
N ARG A 128 -9.20 6.35 -20.56
CA ARG A 128 -8.12 7.29 -20.42
C ARG A 128 -8.64 8.71 -20.52
N GLY A 129 -9.06 9.26 -19.40
CA GLY A 129 -9.57 10.62 -19.33
C GLY A 129 -10.93 10.73 -18.66
N THR A 130 -11.46 11.94 -18.65
CA THR A 130 -12.77 12.20 -18.06
C THR A 130 -13.88 11.64 -18.95
N SER A 131 -14.63 10.69 -18.44
CA SER A 131 -15.87 10.24 -19.05
C SER A 131 -17.03 10.88 -18.30
N GLY A 132 -17.73 11.80 -18.93
CA GLY A 132 -18.79 12.59 -18.30
C GLY A 132 -19.98 11.80 -17.74
N ASN A 133 -20.05 10.50 -18.03
CA ASN A 133 -21.13 9.62 -17.59
C ASN A 133 -20.71 8.63 -16.48
N LEU A 134 -19.43 8.53 -16.16
CA LEU A 134 -18.92 7.61 -15.15
C LEU A 134 -18.58 8.36 -13.86
N ASP A 135 -18.63 7.66 -12.74
CA ASP A 135 -18.23 8.18 -11.42
C ASP A 135 -16.70 8.22 -11.32
N VAL A 136 -16.07 9.05 -12.17
CA VAL A 136 -14.62 9.14 -12.33
C VAL A 136 -14.13 10.46 -11.78
N ARG A 137 -13.13 10.41 -10.94
CA ARG A 137 -12.53 11.59 -10.29
C ARG A 137 -11.01 11.61 -10.49
N GLY A 138 -10.58 12.27 -11.56
CA GLY A 138 -9.21 12.68 -11.74
C GLY A 138 -8.13 11.58 -11.64
N GLY A 139 -8.41 10.36 -12.06
CA GLY A 139 -7.44 9.29 -12.16
C GLY A 139 -6.66 9.34 -13.47
N SER A 140 -5.44 8.76 -13.51
CA SER A 140 -4.67 8.63 -14.76
C SER A 140 -5.35 7.67 -15.72
N GLN A 141 -5.99 6.65 -15.20
CA GLN A 141 -6.66 5.59 -15.92
C GLN A 141 -7.85 5.08 -15.11
N VAL A 142 -8.94 4.75 -15.76
CA VAL A 142 -10.10 4.11 -15.15
C VAL A 142 -10.30 2.75 -15.76
N ILE A 143 -10.44 1.74 -14.92
CA ILE A 143 -10.75 0.37 -15.31
C ILE A 143 -12.21 0.14 -14.97
N ASN A 144 -13.05 -0.02 -15.99
CA ASN A 144 -14.45 -0.35 -15.82
C ASN A 144 -14.70 -1.82 -16.18
N ILE A 145 -15.13 -2.59 -15.19
CA ILE A 145 -15.48 -4.00 -15.33
C ILE A 145 -16.98 -4.08 -15.51
N VAL A 146 -17.41 -4.48 -16.69
CA VAL A 146 -18.83 -4.63 -17.00
C VAL A 146 -19.19 -6.09 -16.90
N LEU A 147 -20.13 -6.38 -16.00
CA LEU A 147 -20.61 -7.74 -15.74
C LEU A 147 -21.73 -8.11 -16.72
N LEU A 148 -21.93 -9.41 -16.91
CA LEU A 148 -23.01 -9.95 -17.73
C LEU A 148 -24.35 -9.57 -17.12
N GLU A 149 -25.21 -8.94 -17.92
CA GLU A 149 -26.61 -8.72 -17.58
C GLU A 149 -27.41 -9.98 -17.92
N ALA A 150 -27.94 -10.65 -16.90
CA ALA A 150 -28.81 -11.80 -17.06
C ALA A 150 -29.99 -11.71 -16.08
N GLU A 151 -31.17 -12.19 -16.48
CA GLU A 151 -32.33 -12.25 -15.58
C GLU A 151 -32.05 -13.07 -14.31
N SER A 152 -31.15 -14.04 -14.40
CA SER A 152 -30.62 -14.80 -13.27
C SER A 152 -29.30 -15.46 -13.67
N SER A 153 -28.24 -15.11 -13.01
CA SER A 153 -26.93 -15.74 -13.13
C SER A 153 -26.32 -15.93 -11.75
N SER A 154 -25.58 -17.00 -11.54
CA SER A 154 -24.77 -17.17 -10.34
C SER A 154 -23.52 -17.97 -10.67
N SER A 155 -22.41 -17.68 -10.01
CA SER A 155 -21.17 -18.41 -10.11
C SER A 155 -20.54 -18.53 -8.73
N ILE A 156 -20.02 -19.70 -8.43
CA ILE A 156 -19.18 -19.95 -7.25
C ILE A 156 -17.75 -20.07 -7.73
N ALA A 157 -16.85 -19.25 -7.17
CA ALA A 157 -15.43 -19.39 -7.36
C ALA A 157 -14.77 -19.85 -6.07
N TYR A 158 -13.77 -20.74 -6.18
CA TYR A 158 -13.02 -21.22 -5.02
C TYR A 158 -11.53 -21.30 -5.33
N GLU A 159 -10.71 -21.08 -4.32
CA GLU A 159 -9.28 -21.35 -4.32
C GLU A 159 -8.95 -22.09 -3.04
N ILE A 160 -8.20 -23.17 -3.15
CA ILE A 160 -7.61 -23.90 -2.02
C ILE A 160 -6.11 -23.87 -2.25
N ASN A 161 -5.36 -23.49 -1.24
CA ASN A 161 -3.90 -23.40 -1.31
C ASN A 161 -3.25 -24.10 -0.12
N ALA A 162 -2.00 -24.47 -0.33
CA ALA A 162 -1.11 -24.95 0.70
C ALA A 162 0.27 -24.32 0.45
N ASP A 163 0.74 -23.57 1.44
CA ASP A 163 2.04 -22.92 1.45
C ASP A 163 3.04 -23.79 2.21
N HIS A 164 4.10 -24.23 1.53
CA HIS A 164 5.24 -24.92 2.12
C HIS A 164 6.39 -23.93 2.31
N LEU A 165 6.89 -23.82 3.53
CA LEU A 165 7.86 -22.84 3.94
C LEU A 165 9.24 -23.45 4.15
N HIS A 166 10.28 -22.63 4.09
CA HIS A 166 11.68 -23.05 4.22
C HIS A 166 12.00 -23.83 5.52
N ASP A 167 11.21 -23.66 6.57
CA ASP A 167 11.35 -24.38 7.85
C ASP A 167 10.61 -25.74 7.88
N GLY A 168 9.94 -26.10 6.79
CA GLY A 168 9.20 -27.33 6.62
C GLY A 168 7.74 -27.26 7.06
N GLU A 169 7.26 -26.10 7.53
CA GLU A 169 5.87 -25.89 7.87
C GLU A 169 4.98 -25.89 6.62
N LEU A 170 3.79 -26.47 6.76
CA LEU A 170 2.77 -26.50 5.73
C LEU A 170 1.52 -25.77 6.24
N LYS A 171 1.17 -24.66 5.61
CA LYS A 171 0.04 -23.82 6.00
C LYS A 171 -1.06 -23.88 4.93
N PRO A 172 -2.23 -24.47 5.25
CA PRO A 172 -3.37 -24.47 4.34
C PRO A 172 -4.07 -23.12 4.37
N GLY A 173 -4.65 -22.74 3.23
CA GLY A 173 -5.49 -21.58 3.08
C GLY A 173 -6.54 -21.78 2.02
N GLY A 174 -7.38 -20.78 1.80
CA GLY A 174 -8.35 -20.79 0.73
C GLY A 174 -9.36 -19.68 0.82
N LYS A 175 -10.10 -19.53 -0.28
CA LYS A 175 -11.21 -18.60 -0.38
C LYS A 175 -12.34 -19.19 -1.20
N VAL A 176 -13.54 -18.73 -0.92
CA VAL A 176 -14.74 -19.03 -1.71
C VAL A 176 -15.51 -17.73 -1.92
N SER A 177 -16.04 -17.55 -3.10
CA SER A 177 -16.95 -16.45 -3.42
C SER A 177 -18.17 -16.94 -4.18
N LEU A 178 -19.32 -16.34 -3.89
CA LEU A 178 -20.57 -16.48 -4.60
C LEU A 178 -20.94 -15.13 -5.18
N THR A 179 -20.99 -15.02 -6.50
CA THR A 179 -21.46 -13.82 -7.19
C THR A 179 -22.62 -14.13 -8.12
N GLY A 180 -23.50 -13.17 -8.31
CA GLY A 180 -24.60 -13.35 -9.25
C GLY A 180 -25.55 -12.18 -9.27
N GLN A 181 -26.56 -12.32 -10.15
CA GLN A 181 -27.65 -11.40 -10.35
C GLN A 181 -28.98 -12.14 -10.30
N ARG A 182 -29.99 -11.55 -9.67
CA ARG A 182 -31.36 -12.08 -9.67
C ARG A 182 -32.35 -10.93 -9.82
N GLY A 183 -32.84 -10.71 -11.01
CA GLY A 183 -33.65 -9.54 -11.33
C GLY A 183 -32.89 -8.25 -11.08
N ALA A 184 -33.43 -7.38 -10.22
CA ALA A 184 -32.82 -6.11 -9.85
C ALA A 184 -31.73 -6.21 -8.73
N LEU A 185 -31.45 -7.40 -8.24
CA LEU A 185 -30.49 -7.64 -7.15
C LEU A 185 -29.17 -8.20 -7.70
N ASP A 186 -28.07 -7.49 -7.49
CA ASP A 186 -26.71 -7.98 -7.65
C ASP A 186 -26.12 -8.35 -6.29
N TYR A 187 -25.34 -9.43 -6.25
CA TYR A 187 -24.70 -9.85 -4.99
C TYR A 187 -23.33 -10.49 -5.22
N LEU A 188 -22.44 -10.22 -4.26
CA LEU A 188 -21.15 -10.88 -4.10
C LEU A 188 -20.94 -11.16 -2.61
N PHE A 189 -20.73 -12.44 -2.26
CA PHE A 189 -20.34 -12.86 -0.93
C PHE A 189 -19.00 -13.57 -1.02
N SER A 190 -18.11 -13.36 -0.06
CA SER A 190 -16.87 -14.12 0.04
C SER A 190 -16.48 -14.46 1.46
N ALA A 191 -15.78 -15.57 1.61
CA ALA A 191 -15.06 -15.97 2.80
C ALA A 191 -13.64 -16.38 2.41
N GLU A 192 -12.65 -15.90 3.15
CA GLU A 192 -11.24 -16.09 2.87
C GLU A 192 -10.48 -16.36 4.17
N SER A 193 -9.53 -17.30 4.13
CA SER A 193 -8.56 -17.54 5.18
C SER A 193 -7.23 -17.91 4.53
N GLU A 194 -6.32 -16.93 4.45
CA GLU A 194 -5.01 -17.08 3.83
C GLU A 194 -3.91 -17.03 4.89
N PRO A 195 -3.02 -18.02 4.95
CA PRO A 195 -1.96 -18.04 5.96
C PRO A 195 -0.95 -16.94 5.70
N ARG A 196 -0.56 -16.24 6.78
CA ARG A 196 0.51 -15.23 6.81
C ARG A 196 1.59 -15.72 7.77
N TRP A 197 2.27 -16.80 7.40
CA TRP A 197 3.39 -17.34 8.17
C TRP A 197 4.69 -16.70 7.72
N GLU A 198 5.51 -16.29 8.68
CA GLU A 198 6.86 -15.85 8.42
C GLU A 198 7.79 -16.30 9.54
N ARG A 199 8.88 -16.96 9.17
CA ARG A 199 9.99 -17.24 10.08
C ARG A 199 11.24 -16.59 9.54
N ARG A 200 11.78 -15.63 10.31
CA ARG A 200 12.99 -14.89 9.95
C ARG A 200 14.12 -15.32 10.85
N LYS A 201 15.28 -15.55 10.25
CA LYS A 201 16.55 -15.67 10.95
C LYS A 201 17.34 -14.40 10.73
N GLY A 202 17.89 -13.85 11.79
CA GLY A 202 18.68 -12.64 11.76
C GLY A 202 19.93 -12.76 12.62
N PHE A 203 20.91 -11.98 12.26
CA PHE A 203 22.09 -11.77 13.06
C PHE A 203 22.46 -10.30 13.08
N GLU A 204 23.10 -9.88 14.15
CA GLU A 204 23.62 -8.53 14.30
C GLU A 204 25.01 -8.61 14.90
N ASN A 205 25.96 -7.87 14.32
CA ASN A 205 27.29 -7.70 14.86
C ASN A 205 27.43 -6.26 15.30
N SER A 206 27.77 -6.05 16.54
CA SER A 206 27.97 -4.74 17.12
C SER A 206 29.46 -4.50 17.41
N PHE A 207 29.92 -3.29 17.12
CA PHE A 207 31.31 -2.87 17.30
C PHE A 207 31.36 -1.53 18.01
N LEU A 208 32.31 -1.40 18.92
CA LEU A 208 32.69 -0.09 19.47
C LEU A 208 33.39 0.75 18.38
N VAL A 209 33.48 2.05 18.58
CA VAL A 209 34.05 3.00 17.60
C VAL A 209 35.49 2.67 17.18
N ASP A 210 36.27 2.08 18.09
CA ASP A 210 37.63 1.63 17.80
C ASP A 210 37.72 0.31 17.01
N GLY A 211 36.57 -0.27 16.66
CA GLY A 211 36.47 -1.54 15.94
C GLY A 211 36.50 -2.78 16.84
N THR A 212 36.54 -2.61 18.15
CA THR A 212 36.44 -3.74 19.09
C THR A 212 35.06 -4.35 19.03
N PRO A 213 34.89 -5.69 18.91
CA PRO A 213 33.60 -6.33 18.98
C PRO A 213 32.92 -6.05 20.34
N ASN A 214 31.70 -5.55 20.30
CA ASN A 214 30.86 -5.30 21.47
C ASN A 214 30.01 -6.52 21.80
N ASP A 215 29.15 -6.90 20.87
CA ASP A 215 28.35 -8.11 20.99
C ASP A 215 28.01 -8.72 19.63
N ASN A 216 27.37 -9.89 19.67
CA ASN A 216 26.77 -10.53 18.53
C ASN A 216 25.39 -11.04 18.95
N VAL A 217 24.36 -10.71 18.18
CA VAL A 217 22.99 -11.14 18.43
C VAL A 217 22.55 -12.10 17.33
N SER A 218 22.14 -13.29 17.73
CA SER A 218 21.44 -14.23 16.85
C SER A 218 19.95 -14.19 17.21
N ARG A 219 19.10 -14.01 16.21
CA ARG A 219 17.65 -13.89 16.38
C ARG A 219 16.90 -14.83 15.47
N VAL A 220 15.85 -15.47 15.99
CA VAL A 220 14.82 -16.15 15.20
C VAL A 220 13.47 -15.56 15.60
N THR A 221 12.71 -15.10 14.62
CA THR A 221 11.37 -14.58 14.85
C THR A 221 10.36 -15.35 14.00
N THR A 222 9.24 -15.71 14.61
CA THR A 222 8.16 -16.45 13.95
C THR A 222 6.86 -15.68 14.13
N THR A 223 6.18 -15.37 13.04
CA THR A 223 4.82 -14.83 13.04
C THR A 223 3.91 -15.85 12.40
N ASP A 224 2.83 -16.22 13.08
CA ASP A 224 1.82 -17.15 12.57
C ASP A 224 0.45 -16.48 12.60
N SER A 225 -0.05 -16.08 11.45
CA SER A 225 -1.37 -15.46 11.34
C SER A 225 -2.18 -16.15 10.28
N GLN A 226 -3.45 -16.39 10.59
CA GLN A 226 -4.43 -16.94 9.65
C GLN A 226 -5.73 -16.15 9.76
N PRO A 227 -5.79 -14.94 9.18
CA PRO A 227 -6.96 -14.10 9.25
C PRO A 227 -8.17 -14.78 8.62
N LEU A 228 -9.34 -14.53 9.21
CA LEU A 228 -10.62 -14.92 8.66
C LEU A 228 -11.35 -13.67 8.19
N VAL A 229 -11.60 -13.59 6.87
CA VAL A 229 -12.23 -12.43 6.23
C VAL A 229 -13.55 -12.83 5.61
N PHE A 230 -14.61 -12.09 5.95
CA PHE A 230 -15.92 -12.20 5.29
C PHE A 230 -16.25 -10.88 4.61
N SER A 231 -16.78 -10.93 3.39
CA SER A 231 -17.30 -9.75 2.73
C SER A 231 -18.63 -10.02 2.02
N ALA A 232 -19.45 -8.97 1.94
CA ALA A 232 -20.72 -8.96 1.25
C ALA A 232 -20.89 -7.63 0.50
N ASN A 233 -21.25 -7.70 -0.77
CA ASN A 233 -21.58 -6.54 -1.60
C ASN A 233 -22.93 -6.81 -2.27
N LEU A 234 -23.88 -5.90 -2.09
CA LEU A 234 -25.22 -5.99 -2.60
C LEU A 234 -25.56 -4.72 -3.37
N GLY A 235 -26.09 -4.86 -4.56
CA GLY A 235 -26.66 -3.79 -5.36
C GLY A 235 -28.14 -4.06 -5.61
N TYR A 236 -28.97 -3.03 -5.55
CA TYR A 236 -30.40 -3.15 -5.88
C TYR A 236 -30.90 -1.97 -6.70
N GLU A 237 -31.49 -2.26 -7.84
CA GLU A 237 -32.13 -1.30 -8.73
C GLU A 237 -33.62 -1.18 -8.39
N PHE A 238 -34.05 -0.05 -7.81
CA PHE A 238 -35.45 0.22 -7.49
C PHE A 238 -36.29 0.67 -8.69
N GLY A 239 -35.75 0.59 -9.89
CA GLY A 239 -36.33 1.00 -11.15
C GLY A 239 -35.25 1.59 -12.07
N VAL A 240 -35.65 2.33 -13.08
CA VAL A 240 -34.73 2.88 -14.10
C VAL A 240 -33.90 4.08 -13.61
N ASN A 241 -34.23 4.67 -12.47
CA ASN A 241 -33.66 5.93 -11.99
C ASN A 241 -32.95 5.82 -10.64
N ASP A 242 -33.19 4.77 -9.90
CA ASP A 242 -32.81 4.65 -8.50
C ASP A 242 -32.01 3.37 -8.27
N ILE A 243 -30.81 3.49 -7.68
CA ILE A 243 -30.00 2.36 -7.30
C ILE A 243 -29.39 2.59 -5.93
N ALA A 244 -29.22 1.51 -5.15
CA ALA A 244 -28.50 1.53 -3.90
C ALA A 244 -27.54 0.34 -3.83
N HIS A 245 -26.39 0.56 -3.15
CA HIS A 245 -25.43 -0.48 -2.81
C HIS A 245 -25.15 -0.50 -1.31
N ILE A 246 -24.91 -1.69 -0.79
CA ILE A 246 -24.43 -1.91 0.58
C ILE A 246 -23.25 -2.87 0.50
N ASN A 247 -22.16 -2.49 1.14
CA ASN A 247 -20.93 -3.27 1.23
C ASN A 247 -20.59 -3.48 2.69
N ALA A 248 -20.19 -4.69 3.06
CA ALA A 248 -19.75 -5.01 4.40
C ALA A 248 -18.51 -5.91 4.35
N GLN A 249 -17.61 -5.71 5.30
CA GLN A 249 -16.45 -6.58 5.52
C GLN A 249 -16.22 -6.77 7.01
N TYR A 250 -15.80 -7.97 7.38
CA TYR A 250 -15.33 -8.32 8.71
C TYR A 250 -14.04 -9.12 8.58
N GLU A 251 -13.04 -8.78 9.38
CA GLU A 251 -11.76 -9.50 9.47
C GLU A 251 -11.43 -9.72 10.95
N ASP A 252 -11.04 -10.95 11.27
CA ASP A 252 -10.52 -11.36 12.57
C ASP A 252 -9.16 -12.01 12.33
N ALA A 253 -8.10 -11.47 12.95
CA ALA A 253 -6.73 -11.86 12.71
C ALA A 253 -5.92 -11.89 14.00
N ASP A 254 -5.63 -13.09 14.48
CA ASP A 254 -4.58 -13.28 15.46
C ASP A 254 -3.24 -13.38 14.74
N ALA A 255 -2.25 -12.63 15.20
CA ALA A 255 -0.90 -12.62 14.63
C ALA A 255 0.16 -12.77 15.74
N PRO A 256 0.17 -13.91 16.49
CA PRO A 256 1.16 -14.12 17.52
C PRO A 256 2.57 -14.08 16.93
N PHE A 257 3.46 -13.44 17.65
CA PHE A 257 4.86 -13.32 17.31
C PHE A 257 5.72 -13.93 18.41
N ILE A 258 6.57 -14.87 18.05
CA ILE A 258 7.52 -15.51 18.96
C ILE A 258 8.92 -15.11 18.51
N GLY A 259 9.73 -14.61 19.46
CA GLY A 259 11.12 -14.26 19.24
C GLY A 259 12.06 -15.04 20.17
N GLU A 260 13.09 -15.62 19.60
CA GLU A 260 14.21 -16.20 20.35
C GLU A 260 15.47 -15.39 20.01
N ARG A 261 16.17 -14.92 21.03
CA ARG A 261 17.35 -14.08 20.86
C ARG A 261 18.47 -14.55 21.78
N THR A 262 19.66 -14.71 21.23
CA THR A 262 20.88 -14.97 22.00
C THR A 262 21.87 -13.84 21.76
N ILE A 263 22.30 -13.18 22.83
CA ILE A 263 23.24 -12.09 22.82
C ILE A 263 24.57 -12.59 23.40
N PHE A 264 25.62 -12.61 22.60
CA PHE A 264 26.97 -12.97 22.97
C PHE A 264 27.75 -11.69 23.27
N ASN A 265 27.89 -11.31 24.53
CA ASN A 265 28.57 -10.09 24.93
C ASN A 265 30.09 -10.32 25.08
N PHE A 266 30.90 -9.52 24.36
CA PHE A 266 32.36 -9.66 24.32
C PHE A 266 33.09 -8.69 25.26
N VAL A 267 32.45 -7.62 25.70
CA VAL A 267 33.07 -6.56 26.54
C VAL A 267 33.03 -6.94 28.01
N ASN A 268 32.04 -7.70 28.45
CA ASN A 268 31.89 -8.11 29.84
C ASN A 268 32.94 -9.14 30.24
N THR A 269 33.56 -8.94 31.42
CA THR A 269 34.51 -9.90 32.00
C THR A 269 34.08 -10.25 33.46
N PRO A 270 33.65 -11.49 33.76
CA PRO A 270 33.54 -12.61 32.83
C PRO A 270 32.43 -12.40 31.77
N ARG A 271 32.58 -13.03 30.61
CA ARG A 271 31.59 -13.01 29.56
C ARG A 271 30.24 -13.49 30.09
N LYS A 272 29.17 -12.71 29.83
CA LYS A 272 27.80 -13.04 30.19
C LYS A 272 26.96 -13.07 28.94
N ASP A 273 26.63 -14.27 28.44
CA ASP A 273 25.70 -14.44 27.37
C ASP A 273 24.26 -14.35 27.91
N ILE A 274 23.36 -13.72 27.14
CA ILE A 274 21.96 -13.53 27.51
C ILE A 274 21.12 -14.28 26.48
N VAL A 275 20.20 -15.10 26.95
CA VAL A 275 19.19 -15.74 26.10
C VAL A 275 17.85 -15.12 26.45
N GLN A 276 17.12 -14.66 25.46
CA GLN A 276 15.81 -14.04 25.63
C GLN A 276 14.75 -14.76 24.82
N PHE A 277 13.56 -14.80 25.35
CA PHE A 277 12.36 -15.28 24.70
C PHE A 277 11.30 -14.19 24.71
N ASP A 278 10.82 -13.83 23.54
CA ASP A 278 9.79 -12.83 23.30
C ASP A 278 8.48 -13.55 22.97
N ASP A 279 7.46 -13.32 23.76
CA ASP A 279 6.10 -13.81 23.53
C ASP A 279 5.21 -12.57 23.31
N ASN A 280 4.64 -12.49 22.12
CA ASN A 280 3.86 -11.34 21.72
C ASN A 280 2.54 -11.82 21.11
N ASN A 281 1.46 -11.62 21.85
CA ASN A 281 0.11 -11.86 21.39
C ASN A 281 -0.43 -10.60 20.72
N ASN A 282 -0.63 -10.68 19.41
CA ASN A 282 -1.29 -9.64 18.64
C ASN A 282 -2.64 -10.16 18.14
N SER A 283 -3.70 -9.46 18.43
CA SER A 283 -5.01 -9.67 17.82
C SER A 283 -5.47 -8.39 17.12
N SER A 284 -6.16 -8.55 16.00
CA SER A 284 -6.73 -7.45 15.24
C SER A 284 -8.12 -7.82 14.77
N GLU A 285 -9.10 -7.01 15.13
CA GLU A 285 -10.48 -7.13 14.65
C GLU A 285 -10.83 -5.90 13.83
N PHE A 286 -11.38 -6.12 12.64
CA PHE A 286 -11.80 -5.05 11.74
C PHE A 286 -13.19 -5.31 11.19
N TRP A 287 -14.03 -4.26 11.14
CA TRP A 287 -15.26 -4.29 10.37
C TRP A 287 -15.52 -2.98 9.67
N GLU A 288 -16.14 -3.05 8.50
CA GLU A 288 -16.56 -1.91 7.69
C GLU A 288 -17.94 -2.15 7.12
N ILE A 289 -18.79 -1.12 7.15
CA ILE A 289 -20.06 -1.05 6.44
C ILE A 289 -20.06 0.24 5.63
N GLY A 290 -20.20 0.11 4.32
CA GLY A 290 -20.36 1.23 3.40
C GLY A 290 -21.61 1.06 2.54
N GLY A 291 -22.09 2.15 1.99
CA GLY A 291 -23.20 2.09 1.04
C GLY A 291 -23.40 3.40 0.33
N ASP A 292 -24.09 3.32 -0.79
CA ASP A 292 -24.49 4.50 -1.55
C ASP A 292 -25.90 4.36 -2.11
N TYR A 293 -26.48 5.51 -2.38
CA TYR A 293 -27.75 5.65 -3.11
C TYR A 293 -27.56 6.72 -4.19
N GLU A 294 -27.99 6.40 -5.41
CA GLU A 294 -27.97 7.30 -6.54
C GLU A 294 -29.35 7.43 -7.17
N HIS A 295 -29.78 8.66 -7.40
CA HIS A 295 -31.00 9.00 -8.16
C HIS A 295 -30.64 9.76 -9.43
N THR A 296 -31.11 9.27 -10.56
CA THR A 296 -30.94 9.92 -11.87
C THR A 296 -32.22 10.65 -12.26
N PHE A 297 -32.15 11.98 -12.37
CA PHE A 297 -33.28 12.82 -12.75
C PHE A 297 -33.57 12.72 -14.25
N ALA A 298 -34.80 13.11 -14.64
CA ALA A 298 -35.23 13.10 -16.05
C ALA A 298 -34.36 13.94 -17.00
N ASN A 299 -33.61 14.93 -16.47
CA ASN A 299 -32.64 15.74 -17.21
C ASN A 299 -31.22 15.14 -17.18
N SER A 300 -31.07 13.89 -16.82
CA SER A 300 -29.80 13.19 -16.66
C SER A 300 -28.85 13.77 -15.57
N ALA A 301 -29.34 14.66 -14.72
CA ALA A 301 -28.62 15.05 -13.53
C ALA A 301 -28.66 13.90 -12.51
N ARG A 302 -27.62 13.76 -11.68
CA ARG A 302 -27.51 12.69 -10.68
C ARG A 302 -27.32 13.28 -9.30
N TRP A 303 -28.03 12.73 -8.34
CA TRP A 303 -27.79 12.95 -6.93
C TRP A 303 -27.28 11.66 -6.30
N LYS A 304 -26.13 11.73 -5.66
CA LYS A 304 -25.51 10.58 -5.01
C LYS A 304 -25.24 10.92 -3.55
N THR A 305 -25.59 10.00 -2.67
CA THR A 305 -25.21 10.04 -1.26
C THR A 305 -24.55 8.74 -0.90
N LEU A 306 -23.44 8.80 -0.16
CA LEU A 306 -22.71 7.63 0.29
C LEU A 306 -22.29 7.79 1.74
N PHE A 307 -22.10 6.65 2.42
CA PHE A 307 -21.59 6.60 3.79
C PHE A 307 -20.60 5.45 3.96
N ILE A 308 -19.69 5.59 4.92
CA ILE A 308 -18.79 4.55 5.42
C ILE A 308 -18.75 4.65 6.93
N VAL A 309 -18.82 3.52 7.60
CA VAL A 309 -18.56 3.37 9.05
C VAL A 309 -17.65 2.17 9.20
N ASN A 310 -16.51 2.36 9.87
CA ASN A 310 -15.59 1.26 10.17
C ASN A 310 -15.01 1.38 11.58
N GLN A 311 -14.50 0.27 12.05
CA GLN A 311 -13.74 0.17 13.28
C GLN A 311 -12.64 -0.88 13.12
N LYS A 312 -11.47 -0.56 13.65
CA LYS A 312 -10.35 -1.49 13.81
C LYS A 312 -9.88 -1.46 15.25
N GLU A 313 -9.75 -2.62 15.87
CA GLU A 313 -9.15 -2.79 17.18
C GLU A 313 -7.87 -3.61 17.04
N ASP A 314 -6.78 -3.08 17.55
CA ASP A 314 -5.50 -3.79 17.63
C ASP A 314 -5.13 -3.92 19.10
N ASP A 315 -4.99 -5.15 19.59
CA ASP A 315 -4.57 -5.46 20.96
C ASP A 315 -3.25 -6.23 20.93
N ASN A 316 -2.27 -5.72 21.64
CA ASN A 316 -0.93 -6.27 21.70
C ASN A 316 -0.51 -6.46 23.15
N LEU A 317 -0.18 -7.70 23.49
CA LEU A 317 0.50 -8.05 24.76
C LEU A 317 1.84 -8.68 24.44
N ARG A 318 2.95 -7.99 24.82
CA ARG A 318 4.30 -8.48 24.66
C ARG A 318 4.96 -8.70 26.02
N GLU A 319 5.45 -9.92 26.22
CA GLU A 319 6.24 -10.32 27.37
C GLU A 319 7.60 -10.81 26.87
N ARG A 320 8.70 -10.23 27.37
CA ARG A 320 10.05 -10.72 27.12
C ARG A 320 10.67 -11.26 28.39
N PHE A 321 11.32 -12.39 28.26
CA PHE A 321 11.90 -13.10 29.37
C PHE A 321 13.41 -13.32 29.17
N ASP A 322 14.20 -13.06 30.18
CA ASP A 322 15.57 -13.55 30.28
C ASP A 322 15.56 -15.02 30.71
N ILE A 323 16.22 -15.87 29.92
CA ILE A 323 16.27 -17.31 30.15
C ILE A 323 17.60 -17.70 30.73
N GLY A 324 17.59 -18.08 32.00
CA GLY A 324 18.71 -18.69 32.68
C GLY A 324 18.66 -20.21 32.66
N ALA A 325 19.70 -20.87 33.20
CA ALA A 325 19.77 -22.35 33.24
C ALA A 325 18.60 -23.00 33.97
N ASN A 326 18.02 -22.35 34.98
CA ASN A 326 16.89 -22.83 35.78
C ASN A 326 15.90 -21.69 36.11
N SER A 327 15.95 -20.59 35.40
CA SER A 327 15.08 -19.40 35.64
C SER A 327 14.53 -18.87 34.33
N ARG A 328 13.31 -18.34 34.39
CA ARG A 328 12.70 -17.50 33.38
C ARG A 328 12.24 -16.25 34.11
N GLU A 329 12.85 -15.11 33.80
CA GLU A 329 12.63 -13.84 34.49
C GLU A 329 12.04 -12.85 33.47
N LEU A 330 10.90 -12.27 33.81
CA LEU A 330 10.29 -11.24 32.98
C LEU A 330 11.14 -9.97 33.03
N ASP A 331 11.60 -9.48 31.88
CA ASP A 331 12.40 -8.25 31.79
C ASP A 331 11.68 -7.11 31.07
N LEU A 332 10.65 -7.44 30.25
CA LEU A 332 9.79 -6.48 29.59
C LEU A 332 8.33 -6.94 29.61
N PHE A 333 7.45 -6.02 29.92
CA PHE A 333 6.00 -6.15 29.81
C PHE A 333 5.46 -4.94 29.04
N LEU A 334 4.74 -5.17 27.95
CA LEU A 334 4.13 -4.12 27.14
C LEU A 334 2.70 -4.52 26.79
N THR A 335 1.73 -3.67 27.13
CA THR A 335 0.41 -3.71 26.51
C THR A 335 0.22 -2.48 25.65
N ASN A 336 -0.37 -2.65 24.47
CA ASN A 336 -0.70 -1.57 23.57
C ASN A 336 -2.05 -1.87 22.91
N PHE A 337 -3.07 -1.10 23.27
CA PHE A 337 -4.40 -1.19 22.70
C PHE A 337 -4.68 0.04 21.87
N ASN A 338 -5.16 -0.15 20.63
CA ASN A 338 -5.57 0.93 19.73
C ASN A 338 -6.92 0.59 19.10
N ARG A 339 -7.88 1.51 19.23
CA ARG A 339 -9.17 1.44 18.54
C ARG A 339 -9.31 2.61 17.61
N TYR A 340 -9.36 2.33 16.32
CA TYR A 340 -9.63 3.30 15.26
C TYR A 340 -11.08 3.21 14.85
N GLN A 341 -11.74 4.35 14.74
CA GLN A 341 -13.11 4.44 14.23
C GLN A 341 -13.19 5.53 13.17
N GLU A 342 -13.94 5.29 12.12
CA GLU A 342 -14.21 6.30 11.11
C GLU A 342 -15.67 6.29 10.69
N ARG A 343 -16.23 7.49 10.49
CA ARG A 343 -17.61 7.71 10.04
C ARG A 343 -17.60 8.80 8.99
N ILE A 344 -17.95 8.45 7.76
CA ILE A 344 -17.98 9.38 6.62
C ILE A 344 -19.37 9.39 6.05
N ILE A 345 -19.86 10.58 5.72
CA ILE A 345 -21.04 10.79 4.88
C ILE A 345 -20.73 11.85 3.85
N ARG A 346 -21.10 11.59 2.59
CA ARG A 346 -20.90 12.49 1.46
C ARG A 346 -22.17 12.55 0.64
N SER A 347 -22.51 13.75 0.16
CA SER A 347 -23.61 13.95 -0.79
C SER A 347 -23.15 14.87 -1.91
N SER A 348 -23.46 14.51 -3.16
CA SER A 348 -23.10 15.28 -4.33
C SER A 348 -24.23 15.32 -5.35
N TYR A 349 -24.21 16.38 -6.16
CA TYR A 349 -25.11 16.59 -7.29
C TYR A 349 -24.28 16.91 -8.52
N SER A 350 -24.49 16.14 -9.59
CA SER A 350 -23.79 16.31 -10.86
C SER A 350 -24.79 16.52 -12.01
N PHE A 351 -24.43 17.38 -12.97
CA PHE A 351 -25.27 17.66 -14.11
C PHE A 351 -24.43 18.13 -15.30
N ALA A 352 -24.93 17.87 -16.51
CA ALA A 352 -24.37 18.41 -17.73
C ALA A 352 -24.68 19.90 -17.84
N PHE A 353 -23.66 20.70 -18.15
CA PHE A 353 -23.74 22.13 -18.31
C PHE A 353 -23.15 22.53 -19.65
N ALA A 354 -23.89 23.29 -20.46
CA ALA A 354 -23.43 23.82 -21.76
C ALA A 354 -22.78 22.79 -22.72
N GLY A 355 -23.42 21.64 -22.92
CA GLY A 355 -23.12 20.68 -23.99
C GLY A 355 -21.85 19.84 -23.78
N SER A 356 -20.68 20.44 -23.59
CA SER A 356 -19.40 19.77 -23.45
C SER A 356 -18.82 19.87 -22.02
N GLN A 357 -19.63 20.29 -21.07
CA GLN A 357 -19.21 20.52 -19.70
C GLN A 357 -20.05 19.74 -18.70
N ASN A 358 -19.41 19.22 -17.67
CA ASN A 358 -20.09 18.61 -16.55
C ASN A 358 -19.65 19.28 -15.25
N LEU A 359 -20.59 19.55 -14.36
CA LEU A 359 -20.36 20.16 -13.07
C LEU A 359 -20.87 19.23 -11.97
N GLU A 360 -20.01 18.94 -10.98
CA GLU A 360 -20.40 18.28 -9.74
C GLU A 360 -20.05 19.17 -8.56
N PHE A 361 -20.93 19.25 -7.58
CA PHE A 361 -20.66 19.88 -6.30
C PHE A 361 -21.21 19.03 -5.17
N GLY A 362 -20.60 19.11 -4.01
CA GLY A 362 -21.03 18.31 -2.88
C GLY A 362 -20.37 18.73 -1.58
N ILE A 363 -20.75 17.99 -0.55
CA ILE A 363 -20.25 18.15 0.82
C ILE A 363 -19.93 16.77 1.41
N GLU A 364 -18.85 16.71 2.17
CA GLU A 364 -18.46 15.53 2.96
C GLU A 364 -18.29 15.94 4.42
N ARG A 365 -18.75 15.08 5.34
CA ARG A 365 -18.38 15.10 6.74
C ARG A 365 -17.67 13.80 7.07
N ALA A 366 -16.47 13.89 7.66
CA ALA A 366 -15.71 12.78 8.17
C ALA A 366 -15.42 12.97 9.66
N GLN A 367 -15.52 11.91 10.44
CA GLN A 367 -15.11 11.85 11.82
C GLN A 367 -14.21 10.64 11.99
N THR A 368 -12.99 10.86 12.49
CA THR A 368 -11.99 9.82 12.75
C THR A 368 -11.61 9.89 14.22
N ILE A 369 -11.59 8.75 14.91
CA ILE A 369 -11.29 8.65 16.34
C ILE A 369 -10.22 7.57 16.52
N LEU A 370 -9.22 7.85 17.35
CA LEU A 370 -8.29 6.88 17.93
C LEU A 370 -8.41 6.92 19.45
N ASP A 371 -8.74 5.78 20.03
CA ASP A 371 -8.53 5.51 21.44
C ASP A 371 -7.26 4.65 21.58
N SER A 372 -6.26 5.12 22.32
CA SER A 372 -4.97 4.46 22.51
C SER A 372 -4.62 4.36 23.98
N SER A 373 -4.13 3.19 24.39
CA SER A 373 -3.50 3.00 25.70
C SER A 373 -2.21 2.21 25.56
N LEU A 374 -1.16 2.62 26.28
CA LEU A 374 0.16 2.02 26.30
C LEU A 374 0.62 1.86 27.73
N GLN A 375 0.99 0.64 28.14
CA GLN A 375 1.62 0.37 29.43
C GLN A 375 2.93 -0.38 29.21
N LEU A 376 4.04 0.18 29.66
CA LEU A 376 5.38 -0.38 29.53
C LEU A 376 6.03 -0.50 30.90
N GLY A 377 6.39 -1.73 31.26
CA GLY A 377 7.25 -2.06 32.39
C GLY A 377 8.55 -2.67 31.92
N LEU A 378 9.67 -2.30 32.54
CA LEU A 378 10.99 -2.88 32.32
C LEU A 378 11.64 -3.26 33.65
N LEU A 379 12.37 -4.37 33.69
CA LEU A 379 13.14 -4.78 34.87
C LEU A 379 14.20 -3.71 35.26
N SER A 380 14.75 -3.01 34.27
CA SER A 380 15.68 -1.89 34.42
C SER A 380 15.00 -0.54 34.69
N GLY A 381 13.65 -0.48 34.72
CA GLY A 381 12.89 0.74 34.96
C GLY A 381 13.18 1.35 36.36
N LEU A 382 12.95 2.66 36.46
CA LEU A 382 13.16 3.41 37.71
C LEU A 382 11.85 3.66 38.49
N GLY A 383 10.69 3.30 37.88
CA GLY A 383 9.38 3.47 38.50
C GLY A 383 9.06 2.45 39.59
N ILE A 384 7.82 2.48 40.05
CA ILE A 384 7.35 1.54 41.07
C ILE A 384 6.84 0.27 40.40
N ALA A 385 7.33 -0.90 40.87
CA ALA A 385 6.86 -2.18 40.36
C ALA A 385 5.36 -2.38 40.68
N SER A 386 4.56 -2.77 39.70
CA SER A 386 3.12 -2.96 39.82
C SER A 386 2.64 -4.10 38.95
N GLN A 387 1.53 -4.76 39.36
CA GLN A 387 0.87 -5.79 38.55
C GLN A 387 0.33 -5.27 37.22
N VAL A 388 0.05 -3.98 37.10
CA VAL A 388 -0.36 -3.30 35.87
C VAL A 388 0.72 -3.37 34.80
N PHE A 389 1.99 -3.43 35.24
CA PHE A 389 3.17 -3.56 34.37
C PHE A 389 3.81 -4.95 34.47
N GLY A 390 3.00 -6.01 34.64
CA GLY A 390 3.50 -7.39 34.76
C GLY A 390 4.32 -7.66 36.02
N GLY A 391 4.25 -6.81 37.06
CA GLY A 391 5.08 -6.87 38.24
C GLY A 391 6.41 -6.14 38.11
N LEU A 392 6.68 -5.50 36.98
CA LEU A 392 7.88 -4.73 36.69
C LEU A 392 7.75 -3.25 37.09
N PRO A 393 8.90 -2.53 37.26
CA PRO A 393 8.89 -1.08 37.37
C PRO A 393 8.27 -0.39 36.14
N GLU A 394 7.44 0.60 36.41
CA GLU A 394 6.84 1.44 35.38
C GLU A 394 7.90 2.22 34.60
N VAL A 395 7.75 2.26 33.26
CA VAL A 395 8.50 3.13 32.35
C VAL A 395 7.58 4.11 31.64
N ASN A 396 6.41 3.65 31.20
CA ASN A 396 5.41 4.49 30.55
C ASN A 396 4.00 3.95 30.81
N ASP A 397 3.06 4.86 31.12
CA ASP A 397 1.61 4.61 31.19
C ASP A 397 0.94 5.79 30.49
N ALA A 398 0.47 5.56 29.28
CA ALA A 398 -0.09 6.61 28.44
C ALA A 398 -1.49 6.24 27.94
N ASN A 399 -2.40 7.21 28.06
CA ASN A 399 -3.76 7.08 27.59
C ASN A 399 -4.16 8.33 26.81
N ALA A 400 -4.68 8.14 25.60
CA ALA A 400 -5.13 9.25 24.77
C ALA A 400 -6.31 8.87 23.89
N THR A 401 -7.24 9.80 23.75
CA THR A 401 -8.24 9.80 22.68
C THR A 401 -7.95 10.96 21.76
N VAL A 402 -7.78 10.70 20.46
CA VAL A 402 -7.60 11.71 19.42
C VAL A 402 -8.79 11.65 18.47
N GLU A 403 -9.47 12.77 18.27
CA GLU A 403 -10.63 12.87 17.40
C GLU A 403 -10.43 13.99 16.38
N GLU A 404 -10.66 13.71 15.10
CA GLU A 404 -10.79 14.71 14.04
C GLU A 404 -12.22 14.73 13.52
N THR A 405 -12.83 15.90 13.48
CA THR A 405 -14.07 16.15 12.73
C THR A 405 -13.76 17.10 11.58
N ARG A 406 -14.04 16.66 10.35
CA ARG A 406 -13.73 17.38 9.12
C ARG A 406 -14.98 17.59 8.27
N TYR A 407 -15.06 18.76 7.65
CA TYR A 407 -16.04 19.11 6.62
C TYR A 407 -15.32 19.54 5.37
N GLU A 408 -15.68 18.95 4.24
CA GLU A 408 -15.19 19.32 2.91
C GLU A 408 -16.35 19.74 2.03
N SER A 409 -16.28 20.94 1.46
CA SER A 409 -17.14 21.35 0.36
C SER A 409 -16.33 21.33 -0.91
N PHE A 410 -16.85 20.76 -1.99
CA PHE A 410 -16.10 20.62 -3.22
C PHE A 410 -16.93 20.97 -4.45
N ILE A 411 -16.23 21.40 -5.49
CA ILE A 411 -16.74 21.60 -6.84
C ILE A 411 -15.76 20.98 -7.84
N ILE A 412 -16.27 20.22 -8.80
CA ILE A 412 -15.52 19.60 -9.88
C ILE A 412 -16.14 20.04 -11.20
N HIS A 413 -15.33 20.60 -12.06
CA HIS A 413 -15.72 21.03 -13.40
C HIS A 413 -14.93 20.25 -14.45
N ASN A 414 -15.63 19.51 -15.29
CA ASN A 414 -15.09 18.77 -16.42
C ASN A 414 -15.45 19.49 -17.71
N LEU A 415 -14.47 19.87 -18.51
CA LEU A 415 -14.60 20.55 -19.78
C LEU A 415 -13.95 19.73 -20.89
N GLN A 416 -14.75 19.23 -21.82
CA GLN A 416 -14.24 18.70 -23.08
C GLN A 416 -14.02 19.87 -24.06
N ILE A 417 -12.76 20.32 -24.20
CA ILE A 417 -12.40 21.45 -25.08
C ILE A 417 -12.63 21.10 -26.53
N ASN A 418 -12.22 19.88 -26.92
CA ASN A 418 -12.46 19.27 -28.23
C ASN A 418 -12.26 17.75 -28.14
N SER A 419 -12.34 17.01 -29.24
CA SER A 419 -12.20 15.55 -29.25
C SER A 419 -10.84 15.05 -28.71
N ARG A 420 -9.80 15.90 -28.64
CA ARG A 420 -8.45 15.54 -28.22
C ARG A 420 -8.01 16.20 -26.90
N MET A 421 -8.78 17.15 -26.38
CA MET A 421 -8.36 17.96 -25.23
C MET A 421 -9.47 17.99 -24.19
N SER A 422 -9.13 17.69 -22.95
CA SER A 422 -10.03 17.85 -21.80
C SER A 422 -9.32 18.54 -20.64
N LEU A 423 -10.10 19.22 -19.81
CA LEU A 423 -9.65 19.89 -18.60
C LEU A 423 -10.60 19.53 -17.46
N GLU A 424 -10.05 19.04 -16.38
CA GLU A 424 -10.75 18.92 -15.10
C GLU A 424 -10.20 19.96 -14.12
N SER A 425 -11.10 20.67 -13.47
CA SER A 425 -10.75 21.62 -12.42
C SER A 425 -11.51 21.28 -11.16
N THR A 426 -10.80 21.09 -10.06
CA THR A 426 -11.39 20.78 -8.75
C THR A 426 -10.98 21.83 -7.75
N LEU A 427 -11.92 22.26 -6.93
CA LEU A 427 -11.66 23.08 -5.76
C LEU A 427 -12.31 22.41 -4.54
N ILE A 428 -11.51 22.19 -3.50
CA ILE A 428 -11.99 21.72 -2.20
C ILE A 428 -11.72 22.81 -1.19
N VAL A 429 -12.71 23.12 -0.37
CA VAL A 429 -12.59 23.94 0.83
C VAL A 429 -12.85 23.02 2.02
N GLU A 430 -11.87 22.90 2.87
CA GLU A 430 -11.86 21.99 4.00
C GLU A 430 -11.70 22.78 5.29
N THR A 431 -12.50 22.42 6.30
CA THR A 431 -12.31 22.83 7.69
C THR A 431 -12.24 21.57 8.56
N SER A 432 -11.29 21.49 9.48
CA SER A 432 -11.17 20.39 10.41
C SER A 432 -10.84 20.85 11.82
N GLU A 433 -11.34 20.12 12.79
CA GLU A 433 -11.07 20.28 14.21
C GLU A 433 -10.44 18.98 14.72
N ILE A 434 -9.26 19.09 15.33
CA ILE A 434 -8.59 17.96 16.01
C ILE A 434 -8.62 18.24 17.51
N SER A 435 -9.17 17.31 18.27
CA SER A 435 -9.16 17.31 19.73
C SER A 435 -8.42 16.10 20.28
N GLN A 436 -7.60 16.32 21.28
CA GLN A 436 -6.94 15.28 22.06
C GLN A 436 -7.38 15.39 23.52
N SER A 437 -7.64 14.26 24.16
CA SER A 437 -7.97 14.14 25.58
C SER A 437 -7.24 12.93 26.19
N GLY A 438 -7.22 12.86 27.53
CA GLY A 438 -6.44 11.87 28.29
C GLY A 438 -5.27 12.56 28.99
N ASP A 439 -4.06 12.08 28.81
CA ASP A 439 -2.87 12.67 29.46
C ASP A 439 -2.58 14.09 28.99
N VAL A 440 -2.94 14.40 27.75
CA VAL A 440 -2.88 15.75 27.17
C VAL A 440 -4.29 16.16 26.73
N ASN A 441 -4.66 17.41 27.06
CA ASN A 441 -5.91 17.99 26.56
C ASN A 441 -5.60 19.16 25.64
N LYS A 442 -5.89 18.99 24.34
CA LYS A 442 -5.61 19.96 23.30
C LYS A 442 -6.70 19.98 22.24
N LYS A 443 -7.01 21.17 21.74
CA LYS A 443 -7.95 21.38 20.63
C LYS A 443 -7.35 22.34 19.62
N ARG A 444 -7.48 22.02 18.32
CA ARG A 444 -6.94 22.81 17.22
C ARG A 444 -7.85 22.76 16.01
N ASP A 445 -7.94 23.90 15.33
CA ASP A 445 -8.70 24.08 14.10
C ASP A 445 -7.78 24.28 12.91
N PHE A 446 -8.17 23.78 11.74
CA PHE A 446 -7.43 23.89 10.49
C PHE A 446 -8.37 24.20 9.34
N ASP A 447 -7.93 25.07 8.43
CA ASP A 447 -8.63 25.42 7.21
C ASP A 447 -7.70 25.26 6.01
N PHE A 448 -8.19 24.59 4.96
CA PHE A 448 -7.42 24.34 3.75
C PHE A 448 -8.22 24.66 2.50
N ILE A 449 -7.52 25.20 1.50
CA ILE A 449 -8.01 25.33 0.12
C ILE A 449 -7.14 24.44 -0.75
N ARG A 450 -7.77 23.45 -1.41
CA ARG A 450 -7.10 22.42 -2.20
C ARG A 450 -7.54 22.49 -3.66
N PRO A 451 -6.91 23.33 -4.49
CA PRO A 451 -7.16 23.38 -5.93
C PRO A 451 -6.44 22.20 -6.62
N LYS A 452 -7.07 21.70 -7.71
CA LYS A 452 -6.47 20.77 -8.67
C LYS A 452 -6.87 21.17 -10.06
N VAL A 453 -5.93 21.09 -10.99
CA VAL A 453 -6.14 21.21 -12.43
C VAL A 453 -5.47 20.03 -13.12
N ASP A 454 -6.21 19.35 -13.95
CA ASP A 454 -5.76 18.20 -14.73
C ASP A 454 -6.06 18.46 -16.20
N TYR A 455 -5.02 18.58 -17.00
CA TYR A 455 -5.14 18.82 -18.45
C TYR A 455 -4.66 17.57 -19.20
N ARG A 456 -5.46 17.13 -20.15
CA ARG A 456 -5.18 16.02 -21.04
C ARG A 456 -5.17 16.48 -22.49
N PHE A 457 -4.21 15.94 -23.27
CA PHE A 457 -4.09 16.16 -24.69
C PHE A 457 -3.70 14.88 -25.44
N ASP A 458 -4.59 14.36 -26.27
CA ASP A 458 -4.32 13.28 -27.20
C ASP A 458 -3.62 13.85 -28.44
N ILE A 459 -2.28 13.84 -28.43
CA ILE A 459 -1.43 14.34 -29.50
C ILE A 459 -1.72 13.55 -30.78
N THR A 460 -1.78 12.21 -30.66
CA THR A 460 -2.27 11.28 -31.67
C THR A 460 -3.18 10.24 -30.98
N PRO A 461 -3.89 9.36 -31.70
CA PRO A 461 -4.64 8.27 -31.09
C PRO A 461 -3.76 7.34 -30.19
N SER A 462 -2.47 7.26 -30.51
CA SER A 462 -1.51 6.42 -29.77
C SER A 462 -0.68 7.17 -28.73
N LEU A 463 -0.63 8.50 -28.76
CA LEU A 463 0.23 9.32 -27.88
C LEU A 463 -0.61 10.33 -27.12
N GLN A 464 -0.62 10.19 -25.80
CA GLN A 464 -1.33 11.08 -24.87
C GLN A 464 -0.34 11.81 -23.96
N PHE A 465 -0.58 13.09 -23.78
CA PHE A 465 0.07 13.94 -22.78
C PHE A 465 -0.93 14.34 -21.70
N ARG A 466 -0.49 14.38 -20.45
CA ARG A 466 -1.28 14.85 -19.33
C ARG A 466 -0.41 15.69 -18.38
N ALA A 467 -0.98 16.77 -17.89
CA ALA A 467 -0.35 17.63 -16.89
C ALA A 467 -1.31 17.84 -15.71
N THR A 468 -0.85 17.56 -14.51
CA THR A 468 -1.62 17.75 -13.28
C THR A 468 -0.89 18.73 -12.36
N VAL A 469 -1.62 19.70 -11.82
CA VAL A 469 -1.15 20.57 -10.75
C VAL A 469 -2.19 20.52 -9.64
N GLN A 470 -1.76 20.19 -8.42
CA GLN A 470 -2.66 20.12 -7.27
C GLN A 470 -2.01 20.51 -5.97
N LYS A 471 -2.78 21.11 -5.07
CA LYS A 471 -2.41 21.23 -3.66
C LYS A 471 -3.01 20.07 -2.89
N ASP A 472 -2.16 19.32 -2.18
CA ASP A 472 -2.55 18.21 -1.35
C ASP A 472 -2.24 18.48 0.12
N VAL A 473 -3.04 17.88 1.01
CA VAL A 473 -2.89 17.96 2.48
C VAL A 473 -2.89 16.53 3.01
N SER A 474 -1.82 16.14 3.71
CA SER A 474 -1.67 14.78 4.23
C SER A 474 -2.66 14.51 5.39
N GLN A 475 -3.02 13.24 5.57
CA GLN A 475 -3.68 12.79 6.79
C GLN A 475 -2.63 12.70 7.90
N LEU A 476 -2.91 13.28 9.07
CA LEU A 476 -2.09 13.04 10.26
C LEU A 476 -2.27 11.59 10.75
N SER A 477 -1.19 10.97 11.12
CA SER A 477 -1.23 9.72 11.87
C SER A 477 -1.60 10.04 13.31
N PHE A 478 -2.73 9.54 13.80
CA PHE A 478 -3.15 9.79 15.18
C PHE A 478 -2.21 9.17 16.20
N ASN A 479 -1.46 8.12 15.82
CA ASN A 479 -0.39 7.57 16.64
C ASN A 479 0.73 8.57 16.94
N ASP A 480 0.89 9.60 16.11
CA ASP A 480 1.91 10.65 16.34
C ASP A 480 1.54 11.60 17.48
N PHE A 481 0.28 11.59 17.90
CA PHE A 481 -0.21 12.36 19.06
C PHE A 481 -0.05 11.60 20.37
N THR A 482 0.18 10.29 20.32
CA THR A 482 0.24 9.41 21.48
C THR A 482 1.67 8.90 21.70
N ALA A 483 2.01 8.54 22.92
CA ALA A 483 3.24 7.83 23.19
C ALA A 483 3.20 6.44 22.51
N ASN A 484 4.32 6.04 21.94
CA ASN A 484 4.45 4.77 21.25
C ASN A 484 5.83 4.14 21.52
N THR A 485 5.99 2.86 21.19
CA THR A 485 7.28 2.16 21.25
C THR A 485 7.78 1.84 19.85
N ASN A 486 9.09 1.88 19.68
CA ASN A 486 9.72 1.37 18.46
C ASN A 486 10.04 -0.12 18.63
N SER A 487 9.14 -0.99 18.17
CA SER A 487 9.33 -2.45 18.27
C SER A 487 10.54 -2.99 17.50
N ALA A 488 11.11 -2.19 16.58
CA ALA A 488 12.33 -2.53 15.86
C ALA A 488 13.60 -2.18 16.66
N ASP A 489 13.47 -1.50 17.79
CA ASP A 489 14.55 -1.13 18.68
C ASP A 489 14.53 -2.02 19.92
N ASP A 490 15.57 -2.82 20.08
CA ASP A 490 15.69 -3.73 21.23
C ASP A 490 15.87 -2.99 22.57
N ASP A 491 16.31 -1.73 22.53
CA ASP A 491 16.48 -0.88 23.71
C ASP A 491 15.17 -0.20 24.17
N GLN A 492 14.05 -0.49 23.49
CA GLN A 492 12.71 -0.04 23.85
C GLN A 492 12.59 1.50 23.97
N ASN A 493 13.19 2.22 23.05
CA ASN A 493 13.02 3.67 23.00
C ASN A 493 11.53 4.02 22.77
N THR A 494 10.96 4.72 23.73
CA THR A 494 9.63 5.30 23.58
C THR A 494 9.72 6.54 22.70
N ILE A 495 8.78 6.64 21.78
CA ILE A 495 8.57 7.83 20.95
C ILE A 495 7.48 8.64 21.64
N ALA A 496 7.76 9.90 21.91
CA ALA A 496 6.77 10.78 22.53
C ALA A 496 5.65 11.13 21.54
N GLY A 497 4.45 11.33 22.07
CA GLY A 497 3.37 11.95 21.31
C GLY A 497 3.63 13.45 21.14
N ASN A 498 3.21 14.01 20.00
CA ASN A 498 3.32 15.45 19.72
C ASN A 498 1.96 16.08 19.41
N PRO A 499 1.33 16.76 20.38
CA PRO A 499 0.04 17.43 20.18
C PRO A 499 0.12 18.69 19.31
N GLU A 500 1.33 19.13 18.92
CA GLU A 500 1.53 20.33 18.10
C GLU A 500 1.64 20.05 16.60
N LEU A 501 1.53 18.79 16.19
CA LEU A 501 1.64 18.41 14.79
C LEU A 501 0.65 19.14 13.90
N ARG A 502 1.12 19.58 12.73
CA ARG A 502 0.32 20.13 11.63
C ARG A 502 0.40 19.20 10.44
N GLN A 503 -0.65 19.23 9.62
CA GLN A 503 -0.67 18.46 8.37
C GLN A 503 0.43 18.95 7.42
N GLU A 504 1.24 18.03 6.91
CA GLU A 504 2.11 18.30 5.78
C GLU A 504 1.26 18.67 4.56
N GLN A 505 1.66 19.71 3.85
CA GLN A 505 1.02 20.15 2.62
C GLN A 505 2.01 20.02 1.46
N SER A 506 1.49 19.83 0.26
CA SER A 506 2.35 19.79 -0.92
C SER A 506 1.69 20.37 -2.15
N TRP A 507 2.45 21.16 -2.91
CA TRP A 507 2.14 21.43 -4.30
C TRP A 507 2.76 20.35 -5.18
N ARG A 508 1.92 19.65 -5.92
CA ARG A 508 2.33 18.55 -6.80
C ARG A 508 2.18 18.97 -8.26
N TYR A 509 3.24 18.73 -9.03
CA TYR A 509 3.33 18.98 -10.46
C TYR A 509 3.71 17.66 -11.12
N ASP A 510 2.81 17.09 -11.92
CA ASP A 510 2.97 15.80 -12.58
C ASP A 510 2.82 15.98 -14.09
N LEU A 511 3.77 15.45 -14.84
CA LEU A 511 3.75 15.40 -16.31
C LEU A 511 3.80 13.95 -16.75
N ASN A 512 2.74 13.48 -17.38
CA ASN A 512 2.62 12.12 -17.87
C ASN A 512 2.64 12.11 -19.40
N LEU A 513 3.36 11.14 -19.97
CA LEU A 513 3.35 10.83 -21.38
C LEU A 513 3.10 9.33 -21.54
N GLU A 514 2.06 8.96 -22.27
CA GLU A 514 1.69 7.57 -22.55
C GLU A 514 1.71 7.32 -24.05
N TYR A 515 2.39 6.27 -24.48
CA TYR A 515 2.36 5.77 -25.84
C TYR A 515 1.83 4.34 -25.89
N ARG A 516 0.78 4.11 -26.69
CA ARG A 516 0.21 2.78 -26.96
C ARG A 516 0.62 2.31 -28.34
N PHE A 517 1.08 1.08 -28.39
CA PHE A 517 1.37 0.41 -29.66
C PHE A 517 0.06 0.01 -30.37
N ASN A 518 0.12 -0.08 -31.69
CA ASN A 518 -1.04 -0.49 -32.49
C ASN A 518 -1.54 -1.88 -32.05
N ASP A 519 -2.81 -2.14 -32.25
CA ASP A 519 -3.48 -3.40 -31.92
C ASP A 519 -3.36 -3.79 -30.43
N ASP A 520 -3.21 -2.81 -29.55
CA ASP A 520 -3.04 -3.01 -28.11
C ASP A 520 -1.88 -3.93 -27.69
N ASN A 521 -0.85 -3.98 -28.54
CA ASN A 521 0.32 -4.83 -28.30
C ASN A 521 1.18 -4.38 -27.13
N GLY A 522 0.98 -3.17 -26.64
CA GLY A 522 1.72 -2.69 -25.49
C GLY A 522 1.49 -1.22 -25.16
N VAL A 523 2.03 -0.83 -24.03
CA VAL A 523 1.99 0.53 -23.51
C VAL A 523 3.35 0.88 -22.92
N ILE A 524 3.80 2.09 -23.16
CA ILE A 524 4.93 2.72 -22.45
C ILE A 524 4.40 4.02 -21.85
N SER A 525 4.61 4.21 -20.57
CA SER A 525 4.25 5.44 -19.87
C SER A 525 5.44 6.01 -19.10
N SER A 526 5.51 7.32 -19.03
CA SER A 526 6.46 8.05 -18.21
C SER A 526 5.74 9.08 -17.36
N ASN A 527 6.16 9.22 -16.11
CA ASN A 527 5.71 10.30 -15.22
C ASN A 527 6.94 11.02 -14.69
N ILE A 528 7.02 12.33 -14.92
CA ILE A 528 7.99 13.23 -14.30
C ILE A 528 7.21 14.04 -13.27
N TYR A 529 7.69 14.07 -12.04
CA TYR A 529 7.02 14.81 -10.97
C TYR A 529 7.97 15.68 -10.17
N TYR A 530 7.43 16.77 -9.64
CA TYR A 530 8.04 17.65 -8.65
C TYR A 530 7.01 18.00 -7.59
N HIS A 531 7.36 17.76 -6.32
CA HIS A 531 6.52 18.11 -5.17
C HIS A 531 7.27 19.09 -4.29
N ASP A 532 6.66 20.23 -4.05
CA ASP A 532 7.09 21.25 -3.10
C ASP A 532 6.34 21.01 -1.78
N LEU A 533 7.08 20.68 -0.73
CA LEU A 533 6.56 20.21 0.55
C LEU A 533 6.63 21.33 1.59
N GLU A 534 5.53 21.58 2.27
CA GLU A 534 5.41 22.50 3.40
C GLU A 534 5.15 21.71 4.69
N ASP A 535 5.78 22.10 5.81
CA ASP A 535 5.58 21.47 7.13
C ASP A 535 5.88 19.94 7.13
N VAL A 536 6.97 19.52 6.51
CA VAL A 536 7.39 18.09 6.46
C VAL A 536 7.41 17.49 7.85
N ILE A 537 6.80 16.31 8.03
CA ILE A 537 6.74 15.60 9.31
C ILE A 537 7.92 14.62 9.39
N ASP A 538 8.78 14.81 10.39
CA ASP A 538 9.91 13.94 10.68
C ASP A 538 10.29 14.03 12.17
N ARG A 539 11.41 13.42 12.58
CA ARG A 539 11.86 13.42 13.98
C ARG A 539 12.34 14.78 14.45
N VAL A 540 11.84 15.21 15.60
CA VAL A 540 12.25 16.42 16.32
C VAL A 540 12.69 16.05 17.74
N ASP A 541 13.52 16.91 18.34
CA ASP A 541 13.98 16.77 19.73
C ASP A 541 12.88 17.29 20.69
N VAL A 542 12.40 16.39 21.56
CA VAL A 542 11.48 16.68 22.66
C VAL A 542 12.08 16.28 24.01
N SER A 543 13.41 16.21 24.09
CA SER A 543 14.14 15.81 25.28
C SER A 543 13.82 16.71 26.46
N THR A 544 13.90 16.11 27.65
CA THR A 544 13.87 16.82 28.94
C THR A 544 15.28 16.97 29.48
N GLU A 545 15.45 17.59 30.65
CA GLU A 545 16.75 17.69 31.33
C GLU A 545 17.35 16.31 31.69
N THR A 546 16.50 15.29 31.79
CA THR A 546 16.90 13.97 32.27
C THR A 546 16.74 12.84 31.23
N THR A 547 16.04 13.09 30.13
CA THR A 547 15.69 12.05 29.14
C THR A 547 15.90 12.59 27.72
N ILE A 548 16.68 11.86 26.91
CA ILE A 548 16.80 12.11 25.47
C ILE A 548 15.62 11.39 24.79
N GLN A 549 14.78 12.13 24.08
CA GLN A 549 13.58 11.60 23.44
C GLN A 549 13.22 12.35 22.16
N SER A 550 12.78 11.62 21.15
CA SER A 550 12.24 12.19 19.91
C SER A 550 10.73 12.04 19.83
N ALA A 551 10.13 12.87 19.00
CA ALA A 551 8.74 12.75 18.54
C ALA A 551 8.68 13.02 17.05
N ASN A 552 7.58 12.66 16.39
CA ASN A 552 7.28 13.19 15.08
C ASN A 552 6.87 14.68 15.22
N GLY A 553 7.43 15.54 14.38
CA GLY A 553 7.18 16.98 14.39
C GLY A 553 7.36 17.60 13.02
N ASN A 554 6.90 18.84 12.85
CA ASN A 554 7.10 19.55 11.60
C ASN A 554 8.51 20.16 11.58
N ILE A 555 9.33 19.76 10.60
CA ILE A 555 10.74 20.14 10.50
C ILE A 555 11.00 21.26 9.48
N GLY A 556 9.94 21.79 8.84
CA GLY A 556 10.02 22.83 7.82
C GLY A 556 9.74 22.32 6.41
N ASP A 557 10.21 23.06 5.41
CA ASP A 557 9.90 22.80 4.02
C ASP A 557 10.90 21.83 3.38
N GLY A 558 10.46 21.14 2.35
CA GLY A 558 11.27 20.18 1.61
C GLY A 558 10.83 20.05 0.16
N GLU A 559 11.53 19.24 -0.59
CA GLU A 559 11.18 18.92 -1.97
C GLU A 559 11.36 17.44 -2.28
N ARG A 560 10.56 16.95 -3.21
CA ARG A 560 10.68 15.60 -3.77
C ARG A 560 10.45 15.65 -5.26
N TYR A 561 11.28 14.94 -6.04
CA TYR A 561 11.13 14.85 -7.49
C TYR A 561 11.58 13.50 -8.01
N GLY A 562 11.06 13.13 -9.17
CA GLY A 562 11.41 11.84 -9.75
C GLY A 562 10.91 11.62 -11.16
N LEU A 563 11.27 10.43 -11.65
CA LEU A 563 10.90 9.90 -12.95
C LEU A 563 10.45 8.46 -12.77
N SER A 564 9.23 8.16 -13.22
CA SER A 564 8.74 6.78 -13.34
C SER A 564 8.58 6.43 -14.81
N LEU A 565 9.16 5.30 -15.21
CA LEU A 565 9.00 4.71 -16.54
C LEU A 565 8.37 3.33 -16.39
N ASN A 566 7.31 3.07 -17.13
CA ASN A 566 6.61 1.80 -17.11
C ASN A 566 6.37 1.33 -18.53
N GLY A 567 6.63 0.05 -18.77
CA GLY A 567 6.42 -0.57 -20.06
C GLY A 567 5.78 -1.94 -19.95
N SER A 568 4.87 -2.25 -20.85
CA SER A 568 4.25 -3.56 -20.99
C SER A 568 4.09 -3.85 -22.48
N LEU A 569 4.62 -4.96 -22.95
CA LEU A 569 4.68 -5.28 -24.38
C LEU A 569 4.43 -6.77 -24.64
N ARG A 570 3.49 -7.07 -25.53
CA ARG A 570 3.35 -8.39 -26.15
C ARG A 570 4.35 -8.55 -27.28
N LEU A 571 4.98 -9.72 -27.36
CA LEU A 571 6.05 -9.95 -28.33
C LEU A 571 5.52 -10.39 -29.72
N ASN A 572 4.47 -9.74 -30.20
CA ASN A 572 3.92 -9.98 -31.56
C ASN A 572 4.95 -9.71 -32.67
N VAL A 573 5.88 -8.78 -32.43
CA VAL A 573 6.93 -8.42 -33.40
C VAL A 573 7.84 -9.61 -33.76
N ILE A 574 7.92 -10.63 -32.89
CA ILE A 574 8.68 -11.84 -33.10
C ILE A 574 7.80 -13.10 -33.17
N ASP A 575 6.53 -12.93 -33.57
CA ASP A 575 5.52 -14.00 -33.68
C ASP A 575 5.29 -14.80 -32.38
N GLN A 576 5.41 -14.12 -31.23
CA GLN A 576 5.18 -14.69 -29.91
C GLN A 576 4.10 -13.92 -29.14
N PRO A 577 2.83 -13.91 -29.58
CA PRO A 577 1.74 -13.14 -28.97
C PRO A 577 1.38 -13.61 -27.54
N GLY A 578 1.73 -14.86 -27.20
CA GLY A 578 1.54 -15.40 -25.86
C GLY A 578 2.48 -14.84 -24.80
N ILE A 579 3.55 -14.12 -25.22
CA ILE A 579 4.51 -13.56 -24.26
C ILE A 579 4.21 -12.10 -23.99
N LEU A 580 3.98 -11.77 -22.72
CA LEU A 580 3.87 -10.42 -22.20
C LEU A 580 5.10 -10.11 -21.35
N VAL A 581 5.82 -9.06 -21.68
CA VAL A 581 6.97 -8.55 -20.91
C VAL A 581 6.56 -7.25 -20.25
N THR A 582 6.89 -7.07 -18.98
CA THR A 582 6.67 -5.83 -18.22
C THR A 582 7.99 -5.34 -17.64
N ALA A 583 8.17 -4.02 -17.61
CA ALA A 583 9.31 -3.39 -16.99
C ALA A 583 8.87 -2.09 -16.30
N GLY A 584 9.40 -1.86 -15.11
CA GLY A 584 9.21 -0.63 -14.35
C GLY A 584 10.54 -0.09 -13.87
N LEU A 585 10.69 1.24 -13.87
CA LEU A 585 11.84 1.95 -13.35
C LEU A 585 11.32 3.21 -12.63
N ASN A 586 11.61 3.33 -11.35
CA ASN A 586 11.39 4.55 -10.56
C ASN A 586 12.75 5.12 -10.16
N LEU A 587 12.95 6.40 -10.40
CA LEU A 587 14.10 7.15 -9.93
C LEU A 587 13.57 8.33 -9.13
N GLU A 588 14.07 8.52 -7.91
CA GLU A 588 13.59 9.59 -7.05
C GLU A 588 14.70 10.24 -6.23
N SER A 589 14.49 11.50 -5.90
CA SER A 589 15.33 12.26 -4.97
C SER A 589 14.47 13.22 -4.14
N SER A 590 14.98 13.64 -3.01
CA SER A 590 14.35 14.63 -2.15
C SER A 590 15.39 15.41 -1.38
N SER A 591 14.99 16.54 -0.82
CA SER A 591 15.80 17.37 0.06
C SER A 591 14.95 17.96 1.17
N VAL A 592 15.48 17.91 2.39
CA VAL A 592 14.92 18.57 3.59
C VAL A 592 16.06 18.92 4.54
N ALA A 593 15.95 20.01 5.28
CA ALA A 593 16.93 20.36 6.31
C ALA A 593 16.76 19.44 7.54
N ASP A 594 17.85 18.76 7.93
CA ASP A 594 17.85 17.93 9.13
C ASP A 594 17.82 18.80 10.40
N PRO A 595 16.85 18.59 11.32
CA PRO A 595 16.72 19.45 12.49
C PRO A 595 17.82 19.25 13.54
N PHE A 596 18.51 18.09 13.53
CA PHE A 596 19.59 17.77 14.48
C PHE A 596 20.95 18.25 13.97
N LEU A 597 21.24 17.98 12.68
CA LEU A 597 22.56 18.22 12.08
C LEU A 597 22.65 19.54 11.33
N GLY A 598 21.53 20.17 10.98
CA GLY A 598 21.49 21.40 10.18
C GLY A 598 22.05 21.26 8.76
N ILE A 599 22.01 20.05 8.20
CA ILE A 599 22.46 19.75 6.83
C ILE A 599 21.27 19.32 5.96
N ASP A 600 21.38 19.51 4.66
CA ASP A 600 20.38 18.98 3.74
C ASP A 600 20.55 17.46 3.58
N ARG A 601 19.43 16.74 3.66
CA ARG A 601 19.37 15.30 3.46
C ARG A 601 18.10 14.89 2.73
N ARG A 602 18.05 13.65 2.29
CA ARG A 602 16.79 13.07 1.79
C ARG A 602 15.78 12.89 2.93
N LEU A 603 14.50 12.85 2.57
CA LEU A 603 13.42 12.48 3.47
C LEU A 603 13.73 11.12 4.10
N ASN A 604 13.32 10.93 5.35
CA ASN A 604 13.46 9.65 6.05
C ASN A 604 12.78 8.53 5.26
N ARG A 605 13.44 7.36 5.25
CA ARG A 605 12.99 6.13 4.58
C ARG A 605 12.85 6.22 3.05
N GLN A 606 13.22 7.34 2.43
CA GLN A 606 13.17 7.45 0.98
C GLN A 606 14.41 6.82 0.33
N GLY A 607 14.18 5.90 -0.62
CA GLY A 607 15.18 5.31 -1.49
C GLY A 607 15.65 6.26 -2.60
N ARG A 608 16.41 5.75 -3.55
CA ARG A 608 16.79 6.43 -4.80
C ARG A 608 16.00 5.92 -5.98
N GLY A 609 15.20 4.89 -5.77
CA GLY A 609 14.38 4.27 -6.76
C GLY A 609 14.37 2.74 -6.68
N ASP A 610 13.62 2.16 -7.57
CA ASP A 610 13.49 0.72 -7.76
C ASP A 610 13.29 0.39 -9.23
N TYR A 611 13.53 -0.87 -9.58
CA TYR A 611 13.16 -1.39 -10.88
C TYR A 611 12.48 -2.76 -10.74
N SER A 612 11.59 -3.05 -11.68
CA SER A 612 10.90 -4.33 -11.77
C SER A 612 10.97 -4.88 -13.19
N LEU A 613 10.99 -6.19 -13.29
CA LEU A 613 10.93 -6.93 -14.54
C LEU A 613 9.91 -8.06 -14.37
N GLY A 614 9.07 -8.26 -15.37
CA GLY A 614 8.12 -9.35 -15.38
C GLY A 614 8.03 -10.00 -16.76
N LEU A 615 7.73 -11.27 -16.76
CA LEU A 615 7.42 -12.03 -17.96
C LEU A 615 6.28 -12.98 -17.64
N ARG A 616 5.31 -13.02 -18.53
CA ARG A 616 4.24 -14.03 -18.56
C ARG A 616 4.22 -14.67 -19.95
N HIS A 617 4.16 -15.98 -20.01
CA HIS A 617 3.98 -16.73 -21.25
C HIS A 617 2.75 -17.63 -21.13
N ASP A 618 1.73 -17.29 -21.87
CA ASP A 618 0.51 -18.08 -22.00
C ASP A 618 0.64 -19.00 -23.23
N MET A 619 0.46 -20.30 -23.03
CA MET A 619 0.49 -21.35 -24.08
C MET A 619 -0.84 -22.10 -24.13
N PRO A 620 -1.92 -21.52 -24.67
CA PRO A 620 -3.26 -22.10 -24.65
C PRO A 620 -3.32 -23.51 -25.25
N GLN A 621 -2.54 -23.76 -26.33
CA GLN A 621 -2.50 -25.05 -26.98
C GLN A 621 -1.93 -26.19 -26.12
N ARG A 622 -1.24 -25.86 -25.04
CA ARG A 622 -0.65 -26.79 -24.09
C ARG A 622 -1.31 -26.76 -22.73
N ASN A 623 -2.29 -25.86 -22.55
CA ASN A 623 -2.96 -25.57 -21.26
C ASN A 623 -1.95 -25.22 -20.15
N VAL A 624 -0.85 -24.52 -20.49
CA VAL A 624 0.22 -24.16 -19.56
C VAL A 624 0.51 -22.69 -19.69
N ASN A 625 0.60 -22.01 -18.54
CA ASN A 625 1.08 -20.63 -18.43
C ASN A 625 2.23 -20.62 -17.42
N TYR A 626 3.22 -19.77 -17.63
CA TYR A 626 4.27 -19.56 -16.65
C TYR A 626 4.80 -18.13 -16.72
N GLY A 627 5.43 -17.73 -15.66
CA GLY A 627 6.02 -16.40 -15.60
C GLY A 627 6.88 -16.17 -14.39
N PHE A 628 7.48 -14.99 -14.38
CA PHE A 628 8.22 -14.50 -13.23
C PHE A 628 8.02 -12.99 -13.05
N THR A 629 8.21 -12.54 -11.82
CA THR A 629 8.35 -11.14 -11.45
C THR A 629 9.62 -10.99 -10.63
N TYR A 630 10.38 -9.95 -10.92
CA TYR A 630 11.61 -9.59 -10.21
C TYR A 630 11.56 -8.11 -9.86
N ARG A 631 11.90 -7.75 -8.64
CA ARG A 631 11.96 -6.37 -8.15
C ARG A 631 13.25 -6.18 -7.37
N ASN A 632 13.89 -5.02 -7.54
CA ASN A 632 15.07 -4.63 -6.77
C ASN A 632 15.11 -3.12 -6.55
N SER A 633 15.68 -2.70 -5.44
CA SER A 633 15.98 -1.29 -5.15
C SER A 633 17.21 -0.85 -5.93
N ILE A 634 17.23 0.43 -6.35
CA ILE A 634 18.38 1.04 -7.01
C ILE A 634 19.23 1.74 -5.96
N LEU A 635 20.50 1.39 -5.91
CA LEU A 635 21.56 2.07 -5.18
C LEU A 635 21.20 2.54 -3.78
N ASP A 636 21.74 1.88 -2.79
CA ASP A 636 21.74 2.29 -1.39
C ASP A 636 20.45 2.64 -0.73
N GLY A 637 20.34 1.98 0.31
CA GLY A 637 19.34 1.97 1.26
C GLY A 637 18.77 3.31 1.67
N ARG A 638 17.58 3.18 2.05
CA ARG A 638 16.81 4.18 2.79
C ARG A 638 17.55 4.51 4.07
N LYS A 639 17.63 5.79 4.41
CA LYS A 639 18.17 6.25 5.70
C LYS A 639 17.06 6.70 6.63
N VAL A 640 17.28 6.51 7.91
CA VAL A 640 16.46 7.05 8.99
C VAL A 640 17.38 7.83 9.93
N PHE A 641 17.01 9.07 10.19
CA PHE A 641 17.68 9.93 11.17
C PHE A 641 16.76 10.06 12.37
N ASP A 642 17.29 9.76 13.54
CA ASP A 642 16.60 9.95 14.80
C ASP A 642 17.54 10.67 15.78
N ILE A 643 17.05 11.03 16.95
CA ILE A 643 17.75 11.87 17.90
C ILE A 643 19.12 11.32 18.33
N ASP A 644 19.25 10.00 18.48
CA ASP A 644 20.43 9.31 19.01
C ASP A 644 21.02 8.29 18.03
N ARG A 645 20.48 8.18 16.81
CA ARG A 645 20.93 7.19 15.83
C ARG A 645 20.71 7.60 14.38
N ILE A 646 21.52 7.00 13.52
CA ILE A 646 21.35 7.03 12.06
C ILE A 646 21.32 5.60 11.55
N GLU A 647 20.28 5.23 10.81
CA GLU A 647 20.14 3.90 10.25
C GLU A 647 20.22 3.94 8.73
N SER A 648 20.78 2.89 8.13
CA SER A 648 20.79 2.69 6.68
C SER A 648 20.29 1.28 6.39
N TYR A 649 19.31 1.16 5.49
CA TYR A 649 18.68 -0.10 5.12
C TYR A 649 19.05 -0.50 3.71
N ASN A 650 19.32 -1.78 3.50
CA ASN A 650 19.49 -2.39 2.20
C ASN A 650 18.67 -3.67 2.12
N SER A 651 18.20 -4.02 0.94
CA SER A 651 17.43 -5.25 0.72
C SER A 651 17.87 -5.88 -0.58
N ASP A 652 18.02 -7.19 -0.56
CA ASP A 652 18.23 -7.98 -1.77
C ASP A 652 16.99 -7.96 -2.65
N PRO A 653 17.15 -8.34 -3.92
CA PRO A 653 16.04 -8.50 -4.83
C PRO A 653 14.99 -9.47 -4.32
N PHE A 654 13.74 -9.24 -4.71
CA PHE A 654 12.62 -10.14 -4.47
C PHE A 654 12.10 -10.68 -5.80
N SER A 655 11.79 -11.98 -5.86
CA SER A 655 11.22 -12.59 -7.05
C SER A 655 10.11 -13.59 -6.75
N ILE A 656 9.19 -13.73 -7.70
CA ILE A 656 8.13 -14.73 -7.73
C ILE A 656 8.22 -15.44 -9.08
N LEU A 657 8.16 -16.76 -9.04
CA LEU A 657 8.04 -17.64 -10.20
C LEU A 657 6.74 -18.40 -10.11
N PHE A 658 6.04 -18.60 -11.21
CA PHE A 658 4.83 -19.42 -11.22
C PHE A 658 4.72 -20.26 -12.48
N ILE A 659 4.00 -21.37 -12.35
CA ILE A 659 3.50 -22.19 -13.45
C ILE A 659 2.06 -22.58 -13.17
N GLU A 660 1.21 -22.48 -14.18
CA GLU A 660 -0.22 -22.85 -14.13
C GLU A 660 -0.51 -23.92 -15.17
N TYR A 661 -1.34 -24.88 -14.78
CA TYR A 661 -1.87 -25.91 -15.66
C TYR A 661 -3.40 -25.85 -15.67
N GLN A 662 -3.98 -25.67 -16.85
CA GLN A 662 -5.41 -25.47 -17.11
C GLN A 662 -6.02 -26.67 -17.86
N GLY A 663 -5.41 -27.84 -17.80
CA GLY A 663 -5.88 -29.04 -18.51
C GLY A 663 -7.03 -29.79 -17.85
N PHE A 664 -7.56 -29.29 -16.72
CA PHE A 664 -8.73 -29.82 -16.04
C PHE A 664 -9.92 -28.91 -16.31
N GLU A 665 -11.03 -29.44 -16.81
CA GLU A 665 -12.23 -28.67 -17.09
C GLU A 665 -12.71 -27.92 -15.84
N GLY A 666 -12.79 -26.58 -15.93
CA GLY A 666 -13.23 -25.72 -14.84
C GLY A 666 -12.23 -25.58 -13.67
N MET A 667 -10.99 -26.08 -13.79
CA MET A 667 -9.99 -25.98 -12.73
C MET A 667 -8.61 -25.59 -13.25
N THR A 668 -7.90 -24.78 -12.47
CA THR A 668 -6.51 -24.40 -12.68
C THR A 668 -5.67 -24.87 -11.49
N LEU A 669 -4.58 -25.59 -11.78
CA LEU A 669 -3.54 -25.91 -10.81
C LEU A 669 -2.39 -24.91 -10.98
N ARG A 670 -2.03 -24.19 -9.91
CA ARG A 670 -0.92 -23.23 -9.90
C ARG A 670 0.13 -23.66 -8.87
N PHE A 671 1.37 -23.71 -9.30
CA PHE A 671 2.53 -23.74 -8.44
C PHE A 671 3.22 -22.39 -8.45
N GLU A 672 3.64 -21.92 -7.27
CA GLU A 672 4.30 -20.63 -7.09
C GLU A 672 5.51 -20.79 -6.17
N ALA A 673 6.61 -20.14 -6.52
CA ALA A 673 7.81 -20.03 -5.70
C ALA A 673 8.10 -18.56 -5.46
N SER A 674 8.00 -18.15 -4.20
CA SER A 674 8.31 -16.79 -3.75
C SER A 674 9.65 -16.78 -3.06
N ASN A 675 10.49 -15.80 -3.44
CA ASN A 675 11.81 -15.58 -2.85
C ASN A 675 12.76 -16.80 -2.91
N PRO A 676 12.88 -17.52 -4.07
CA PRO A 676 13.64 -18.77 -4.16
C PRO A 676 15.18 -18.60 -3.99
N HIS A 677 15.67 -17.39 -3.76
CA HIS A 677 17.09 -17.06 -3.57
C HIS A 677 17.40 -16.47 -2.19
N GLU A 678 16.51 -16.68 -1.21
CA GLU A 678 16.72 -16.29 0.19
C GLU A 678 17.19 -14.84 0.36
N SER A 679 16.36 -13.88 -0.08
CA SER A 679 16.71 -12.46 -0.01
C SER A 679 16.96 -11.99 1.42
N GLU A 680 18.03 -11.25 1.61
CA GLU A 680 18.38 -10.62 2.88
C GLU A 680 17.88 -9.17 2.94
N ARG A 681 17.55 -8.74 4.17
CA ARG A 681 17.34 -7.34 4.52
C ARG A 681 18.34 -6.96 5.58
N CYS A 682 19.19 -6.00 5.26
CA CYS A 682 20.26 -5.56 6.12
C CYS A 682 20.03 -4.12 6.61
N ARG A 683 20.52 -3.85 7.82
CA ARG A 683 20.51 -2.53 8.46
C ARG A 683 21.88 -2.27 9.07
N VAL A 684 22.42 -1.11 8.80
CA VAL A 684 23.56 -0.57 9.56
C VAL A 684 23.04 0.58 10.41
N ARG A 685 23.27 0.52 11.74
CA ARG A 685 22.88 1.55 12.70
C ARG A 685 24.13 2.14 13.36
N LEU A 686 24.18 3.46 13.37
CA LEU A 686 25.17 4.24 14.14
C LEU A 686 24.48 4.79 15.37
N ARG A 687 24.90 4.37 16.57
CA ARG A 687 24.37 4.84 17.84
C ARG A 687 25.28 5.90 18.46
N TYR A 688 24.65 6.93 19.00
CA TYR A 688 25.31 8.02 19.69
C TYR A 688 24.93 8.01 21.17
N SER A 689 25.88 8.30 22.04
CA SER A 689 25.67 8.37 23.49
C SER A 689 26.14 9.68 24.08
N GLY A 690 25.55 10.05 25.23
CA GLY A 690 25.89 11.29 25.92
C GLY A 690 25.34 12.58 25.27
N GLY A 691 24.43 12.44 24.34
CA GLY A 691 23.77 13.55 23.62
C GLY A 691 23.02 13.05 22.40
N THR A 692 22.58 13.99 21.55
CA THR A 692 21.93 13.72 20.26
C THR A 692 22.97 13.34 19.20
N ILE A 693 22.53 12.96 17.99
CA ILE A 693 23.45 12.71 16.85
C ILE A 693 24.36 13.93 16.53
N ALA A 694 23.98 15.13 16.95
CA ALA A 694 24.76 16.36 16.77
C ALA A 694 25.73 16.65 17.91
N THR A 695 25.40 16.27 19.14
CA THR A 695 26.13 16.65 20.36
C THR A 695 26.79 15.48 21.07
N GLY A 696 26.25 14.28 20.88
CA GLY A 696 26.76 13.03 21.44
C GLY A 696 27.99 12.50 20.68
N ALA A 697 28.64 11.51 21.29
CA ALA A 697 29.73 10.77 20.65
C ALA A 697 29.18 9.49 20.01
N LEU A 698 29.66 9.16 18.81
CA LEU A 698 29.41 7.84 18.23
C LEU A 698 29.93 6.79 19.20
N SER A 699 29.10 5.89 19.67
CA SER A 699 29.43 4.88 20.68
C SER A 699 29.49 3.47 20.10
N GLU A 700 28.63 3.18 19.15
CA GLU A 700 28.44 1.83 18.64
C GLU A 700 28.02 1.82 17.17
N ILE A 701 28.43 0.76 16.45
CA ILE A 701 28.06 0.47 15.06
C ILE A 701 27.48 -0.93 15.04
N GLU A 702 26.21 -1.05 14.69
CA GLU A 702 25.49 -2.31 14.55
C GLU A 702 25.33 -2.65 13.04
N ASP A 703 25.70 -3.86 12.66
CA ASP A 703 25.50 -4.41 11.32
C ASP A 703 24.60 -5.64 11.43
N SER A 704 23.35 -5.51 11.01
CA SER A 704 22.30 -6.48 11.22
C SER A 704 21.71 -6.90 9.88
N CYS A 705 21.60 -8.21 9.63
CA CYS A 705 20.89 -8.76 8.50
C CYS A 705 19.87 -9.80 8.92
N SER A 706 18.76 -9.87 8.21
CA SER A 706 17.72 -10.89 8.40
C SER A 706 17.24 -11.42 7.07
N HIS A 707 16.93 -12.70 6.99
CA HIS A 707 16.33 -13.34 5.82
C HIS A 707 15.03 -14.05 6.20
N ALA A 708 14.02 -13.86 5.33
CA ALA A 708 12.86 -14.72 5.24
C ALA A 708 13.19 -15.75 4.15
N GLY A 709 13.08 -17.03 4.46
CA GLY A 709 13.39 -18.08 3.51
C GLY A 709 12.41 -18.14 2.33
N GLU A 710 12.65 -19.10 1.44
CA GLU A 710 11.79 -19.37 0.30
C GLU A 710 10.41 -19.91 0.74
N LYS A 711 9.41 -19.61 -0.09
CA LYS A 711 8.05 -20.11 0.06
C LYS A 711 7.57 -20.75 -1.24
N TYR A 712 7.03 -21.95 -1.16
CA TYR A 712 6.42 -22.67 -2.27
C TYR A 712 4.93 -22.84 -2.00
N ALA A 713 4.07 -22.47 -2.94
CA ALA A 713 2.63 -22.61 -2.82
C ALA A 713 2.06 -23.50 -3.94
N ILE A 714 1.11 -24.34 -3.57
CA ILE A 714 0.26 -25.04 -4.52
C ILE A 714 -1.15 -24.50 -4.34
N LYS A 715 -1.78 -24.06 -5.45
CA LYS A 715 -3.12 -23.49 -5.47
C LYS A 715 -3.99 -24.25 -6.47
N ILE A 716 -5.18 -24.63 -6.04
CA ILE A 716 -6.22 -25.21 -6.89
C ILE A 716 -7.37 -24.22 -6.94
N ARG A 717 -7.71 -23.75 -8.14
CA ARG A 717 -8.75 -22.75 -8.37
C ARG A 717 -9.80 -23.29 -9.32
N GLY A 718 -11.06 -22.97 -9.10
CA GLY A 718 -12.14 -23.38 -9.99
C GLY A 718 -13.39 -22.52 -9.86
N THR A 719 -14.24 -22.59 -10.90
CA THR A 719 -15.54 -21.94 -10.94
C THR A 719 -16.64 -22.93 -11.32
N PHE A 720 -17.83 -22.75 -10.72
CA PHE A 720 -19.03 -23.54 -11.02
C PHE A 720 -20.18 -22.65 -11.46
#